data_0627873e70d136889bda286244f8f4a0
#
_entry.id   0627873e70d136889bda286244f8f4a0
#
_cell.length_a   1.000
_cell.length_b   1.000
_cell.length_c   1.000
_cell.angle_alpha   90.00
_cell.angle_beta   90.00
_cell.angle_gamma   90.00
#
_symmetry.space_group_name_H-M   'P 1'
#
loop_
_entity.id
_entity.type
_entity.pdbx_description
1 polymer ?
#
loop_
_entity_poly.entity_id
_entity_poly.type
_entity_poly.pdbx_seq_one_letter_code
_entity_poly.pdbx_strand_id
1 'polypeptide(L)'
;MIAQRCDLKVLGRVQDSHSLDPIAFANVYFKEAHQGAVSDANGFFEIPVLCQGSYHVSVSHIGCQTRELYMTVKHDTTILLELEHHSQIMDELAVAASAIEEATTQEIMLMDAHEISQNADKNMANMLDDLAGVSTIKNGTNIAKPVVNGLYGDRLILLNNGVTQSGQQWGADHSPEIDPLAAGKITVIKGVSALAYQGSNLGSAILVSPPKIDSEPHFHGKIRYFFQSNGLGNGLNIRVQKHHQKFAWSLVGTAKKKGDSQAASYYLTNTGAVEGDFALQTEYNHNASLKSELFFSSFNAHLGVLRGAHIGNLTDLEEALARSEPFYTKDQFSYQIKSPYQKINHHLLKWNTSYLLNEDHKFDFTYAAQWDLRKEFDVRRSGRSVKPAMSLNQTSYFTEIKYKGYLSSDWEVSSGVQLNRKDNYNEPGTGILPLIPDYISFETGLFVMVSKKSEQFSFELGGRYDYLDQRVATISRDLVKEIKRYYNYASNMGLAGGGNYLFSNGMNVSYNLGLASRNPGINERYSNGLHQGVSGIEEGNPDLVSEQSLKNTLALGGKINAKILYEILYYDQAIENYIFLNPQNEFRTTIRGTFPVFKYSQTRARILGWDLTSTFLFSDTFQSSLRFSYLKGTDTENNIPLIYLPSNNLFLNVKYQIPRVGQWDQMAFELYNKYVFEQKNILSDQDFRSPPEGYNLIGVKISGERQLGGNRLNIFLRIDNLFNVSYRDYLNRLRYFADDLGINVIMGLNLNF
;
A
#
# COMPACT_ATOMS: atom_id res chain seq x y z
N MET A 1 14.10 72.45 4.08
CA MET A 1 13.54 71.13 3.71
C MET A 1 14.12 70.80 2.34
N ILE A 2 15.02 69.83 2.25
CA ILE A 2 15.49 69.30 0.97
C ILE A 2 14.32 68.48 0.42
N ALA A 3 13.74 68.85 -0.74
CA ALA A 3 12.68 68.12 -1.37
C ALA A 3 13.21 66.70 -1.70
N GLN A 4 12.61 65.71 -1.14
CA GLN A 4 12.93 64.31 -1.39
C GLN A 4 12.58 64.00 -2.87
N ARG A 5 13.55 63.53 -3.63
CA ARG A 5 13.36 63.18 -5.03
C ARG A 5 12.54 61.88 -5.13
N CYS A 6 11.36 61.94 -5.70
CA CYS A 6 10.40 60.80 -5.81
C CYS A 6 10.05 60.49 -7.27
N ASP A 7 11.08 60.39 -8.14
CA ASP A 7 10.96 60.08 -9.57
C ASP A 7 11.91 58.92 -9.98
N LEU A 8 12.38 58.14 -9.00
CA LEU A 8 13.33 57.05 -9.24
C LEU A 8 12.60 55.79 -9.70
N LYS A 9 13.27 55.05 -10.56
CA LYS A 9 12.79 53.74 -11.07
C LYS A 9 13.65 52.61 -10.57
N VAL A 10 13.01 51.49 -10.21
CA VAL A 10 13.70 50.23 -9.95
C VAL A 10 13.25 49.22 -11.00
N LEU A 11 14.21 48.81 -11.83
CA LEU A 11 14.04 47.72 -12.79
C LEU A 11 14.67 46.46 -12.18
N GLY A 12 14.11 45.30 -12.43
CA GLY A 12 14.73 44.08 -11.95
C GLY A 12 14.30 42.85 -12.70
N ARG A 13 14.99 41.77 -12.39
CA ARG A 13 14.61 40.43 -12.84
C ARG A 13 14.55 39.50 -11.66
N VAL A 14 13.52 38.70 -11.62
CA VAL A 14 13.36 37.57 -10.66
C VAL A 14 13.77 36.31 -11.38
N GLN A 15 14.68 35.55 -10.80
CA GLN A 15 15.16 34.27 -11.32
C GLN A 15 15.28 33.24 -10.23
N ASP A 16 15.27 31.96 -10.60
CA ASP A 16 15.56 30.86 -9.71
C ASP A 16 17.04 30.92 -9.27
N SER A 17 17.27 30.68 -7.97
CA SER A 17 18.63 30.79 -7.40
C SER A 17 19.60 29.70 -7.88
N HIS A 18 19.08 28.61 -8.52
CA HIS A 18 19.85 27.45 -8.93
C HIS A 18 19.89 27.24 -10.44
N SER A 19 18.71 27.20 -11.08
CA SER A 19 18.63 27.03 -12.55
C SER A 19 18.92 28.31 -13.30
N LEU A 20 18.84 29.48 -12.63
CA LEU A 20 18.91 30.82 -13.21
C LEU A 20 17.80 31.11 -14.22
N ASP A 21 16.79 30.25 -14.28
CA ASP A 21 15.62 30.45 -15.13
C ASP A 21 14.77 31.62 -14.61
N PRO A 22 14.12 32.38 -15.51
CA PRO A 22 13.25 33.47 -15.10
C PRO A 22 12.02 32.93 -14.34
N ILE A 23 11.67 33.57 -13.22
CA ILE A 23 10.45 33.30 -12.50
C ILE A 23 9.38 34.31 -12.93
N ALA A 24 8.41 33.83 -13.68
CA ALA A 24 7.26 34.60 -14.12
C ALA A 24 6.26 34.79 -12.97
N PHE A 25 5.56 35.92 -12.95
CA PHE A 25 4.49 36.24 -11.99
C PHE A 25 4.92 36.25 -10.52
N ALA A 26 6.20 36.45 -10.23
CA ALA A 26 6.68 36.73 -8.89
C ALA A 26 6.22 38.13 -8.43
N ASN A 27 5.76 38.23 -7.21
CA ASN A 27 5.35 39.50 -6.61
C ASN A 27 6.53 40.14 -5.87
N VAL A 28 6.90 41.35 -6.27
CA VAL A 28 7.93 42.16 -5.64
C VAL A 28 7.28 43.37 -4.97
N TYR A 29 7.41 43.50 -3.65
CA TYR A 29 6.69 44.51 -2.86
C TYR A 29 7.62 45.32 -1.97
N PHE A 30 7.59 46.63 -2.10
CA PHE A 30 8.36 47.62 -1.32
C PHE A 30 7.48 48.12 -0.18
N LYS A 31 7.71 47.63 1.04
CA LYS A 31 6.80 47.84 2.17
C LYS A 31 6.62 49.31 2.54
N GLU A 32 7.70 50.08 2.65
CA GLU A 32 7.62 51.51 3.04
C GLU A 32 7.04 52.41 1.96
N ALA A 33 7.13 52.01 0.71
CA ALA A 33 6.56 52.73 -0.42
C ALA A 33 5.10 52.34 -0.71
N HIS A 34 4.62 51.23 -0.15
CA HIS A 34 3.35 50.63 -0.47
C HIS A 34 3.16 50.38 -1.97
N GLN A 35 4.25 50.04 -2.66
CA GLN A 35 4.27 49.78 -4.09
C GLN A 35 4.78 48.38 -4.39
N GLY A 36 4.24 47.76 -5.42
CA GLY A 36 4.67 46.45 -5.87
C GLY A 36 4.50 46.28 -7.37
N ALA A 37 5.22 45.30 -7.91
CA ALA A 37 5.08 44.85 -9.29
C ALA A 37 5.10 43.34 -9.36
N VAL A 38 4.53 42.80 -10.43
CA VAL A 38 4.58 41.39 -10.75
C VAL A 38 5.51 41.18 -11.92
N SER A 39 6.41 40.20 -11.85
CA SER A 39 7.33 39.89 -12.95
C SER A 39 6.61 39.34 -14.17
N ASP A 40 7.06 39.70 -15.37
CA ASP A 40 6.57 39.21 -16.64
C ASP A 40 6.99 37.74 -16.91
N ALA A 41 6.63 37.19 -18.09
CA ALA A 41 7.03 35.86 -18.51
C ALA A 41 8.55 35.62 -18.59
N ASN A 42 9.35 36.64 -18.67
CA ASN A 42 10.81 36.59 -18.71
C ASN A 42 11.43 36.94 -17.34
N GLY A 43 10.60 37.07 -16.30
CA GLY A 43 11.00 37.40 -14.95
C GLY A 43 11.29 38.91 -14.71
N PHE A 44 11.07 39.81 -15.67
CA PHE A 44 11.33 41.24 -15.51
C PHE A 44 10.18 41.95 -14.79
N PHE A 45 10.53 42.93 -13.94
CA PHE A 45 9.60 43.82 -13.26
C PHE A 45 10.09 45.27 -13.25
N GLU A 46 9.19 46.22 -13.11
CA GLU A 46 9.47 47.66 -12.99
C GLU A 46 8.63 48.27 -11.85
N ILE A 47 9.27 48.98 -10.93
CA ILE A 47 8.63 49.87 -9.97
C ILE A 47 8.88 51.31 -10.45
N PRO A 48 7.84 52.01 -10.93
CA PRO A 48 8.03 53.22 -11.74
C PRO A 48 8.29 54.50 -10.97
N VAL A 49 7.91 54.59 -9.70
CA VAL A 49 8.03 55.83 -8.92
C VAL A 49 8.40 55.53 -7.47
N LEU A 50 9.65 55.68 -7.12
CA LEU A 50 10.16 55.57 -5.77
C LEU A 50 10.84 56.84 -5.31
N CYS A 51 10.73 57.18 -4.02
CA CYS A 51 11.51 58.25 -3.42
C CYS A 51 12.91 57.74 -3.03
N GLN A 52 13.86 58.59 -2.92
CA GLN A 52 15.16 58.22 -2.35
C GLN A 52 14.99 57.77 -0.91
N GLY A 53 15.43 56.54 -0.58
CA GLY A 53 15.23 55.96 0.75
C GLY A 53 15.72 54.52 0.86
N SER A 54 15.58 53.98 2.06
CA SER A 54 15.79 52.52 2.34
C SER A 54 14.47 51.83 2.45
N TYR A 55 14.37 50.68 1.80
CA TYR A 55 13.14 49.91 1.64
C TYR A 55 13.33 48.47 2.10
N HIS A 56 12.33 47.93 2.78
CA HIS A 56 12.21 46.53 3.01
C HIS A 56 11.39 45.91 1.86
N VAL A 57 12.08 45.08 1.06
CA VAL A 57 11.50 44.47 -0.14
C VAL A 57 11.18 43.02 0.16
N SER A 58 9.94 42.66 -0.09
CA SER A 58 9.46 41.28 -0.03
C SER A 58 9.26 40.74 -1.44
N VAL A 59 9.88 39.59 -1.74
CA VAL A 59 9.75 38.90 -3.02
C VAL A 59 9.13 37.56 -2.77
N SER A 60 7.99 37.28 -3.43
CA SER A 60 7.25 36.03 -3.24
C SER A 60 6.73 35.48 -4.55
N HIS A 61 6.64 34.15 -4.63
CA HIS A 61 6.06 33.42 -5.74
C HIS A 61 5.42 32.13 -5.22
N ILE A 62 4.37 31.63 -5.88
CA ILE A 62 3.77 30.32 -5.55
C ILE A 62 4.80 29.24 -5.83
N GLY A 63 5.15 28.44 -4.81
CA GLY A 63 6.16 27.39 -4.91
C GLY A 63 7.60 27.85 -4.64
N CYS A 64 7.81 29.11 -4.20
CA CYS A 64 9.13 29.61 -3.80
C CYS A 64 9.10 30.09 -2.34
N GLN A 65 10.26 30.00 -1.67
CA GLN A 65 10.41 30.61 -0.36
C GLN A 65 10.41 32.14 -0.50
N THR A 66 9.50 32.81 0.23
CA THR A 66 9.47 34.28 0.26
C THR A 66 10.80 34.84 0.80
N ARG A 67 11.43 35.69 0.03
CA ARG A 67 12.70 36.35 0.39
C ARG A 67 12.43 37.78 0.82
N GLU A 68 12.99 38.19 1.94
CA GLU A 68 12.94 39.56 2.41
C GLU A 68 14.35 40.13 2.44
N LEU A 69 14.51 41.35 1.91
CA LEU A 69 15.81 42.04 1.84
C LEU A 69 15.64 43.55 2.09
N TYR A 70 16.68 44.19 2.56
CA TYR A 70 16.77 45.64 2.69
C TYR A 70 17.61 46.20 1.58
N MET A 71 17.09 47.21 0.89
CA MET A 71 17.85 47.94 -0.13
C MET A 71 17.68 49.43 -0.01
N THR A 72 18.74 50.16 -0.37
CA THR A 72 18.73 51.64 -0.40
C THR A 72 18.73 52.13 -1.84
N VAL A 73 17.69 52.84 -2.23
CA VAL A 73 17.51 53.43 -3.55
C VAL A 73 17.96 54.89 -3.50
N LYS A 74 19.01 55.25 -4.23
CA LYS A 74 19.55 56.65 -4.33
C LYS A 74 19.44 57.23 -5.73
N HIS A 75 19.31 56.38 -6.73
CA HIS A 75 19.18 56.67 -8.16
C HIS A 75 18.48 55.53 -8.85
N ASP A 76 18.11 55.67 -10.12
CA ASP A 76 17.58 54.57 -10.90
C ASP A 76 18.50 53.35 -10.79
N THR A 77 17.89 52.24 -10.43
CA THR A 77 18.61 51.03 -10.00
C THR A 77 18.11 49.81 -10.75
N THR A 78 19.04 48.95 -11.18
CA THR A 78 18.68 47.61 -11.70
C THR A 78 19.09 46.58 -10.69
N ILE A 79 18.18 45.62 -10.38
CA ILE A 79 18.37 44.60 -9.34
C ILE A 79 18.08 43.20 -9.90
N LEU A 80 18.86 42.22 -9.46
CA LEU A 80 18.60 40.82 -9.67
C LEU A 80 18.11 40.23 -8.35
N LEU A 81 16.91 39.62 -8.38
CA LEU A 81 16.29 38.99 -7.25
C LEU A 81 16.24 37.47 -7.50
N GLU A 82 16.76 36.72 -6.57
CA GLU A 82 16.79 35.25 -6.64
C GLU A 82 15.83 34.70 -5.61
N LEU A 83 14.94 33.80 -6.06
CA LEU A 83 14.07 33.02 -5.21
C LEU A 83 14.46 31.55 -5.26
N GLU A 84 14.33 30.88 -4.15
CA GLU A 84 14.56 29.47 -4.03
C GLU A 84 13.23 28.73 -4.20
N HIS A 85 13.18 27.79 -5.16
CA HIS A 85 12.02 26.93 -5.36
C HIS A 85 11.84 25.99 -4.17
N HIS A 86 10.64 25.91 -3.66
CA HIS A 86 10.25 24.96 -2.63
C HIS A 86 9.18 24.03 -3.19
N SER A 87 9.58 22.87 -3.68
CA SER A 87 8.73 21.87 -4.33
C SER A 87 7.73 21.17 -3.37
N GLN A 88 7.90 21.31 -2.06
CA GLN A 88 7.18 20.51 -1.06
C GLN A 88 5.67 20.74 -0.95
N ILE A 89 5.12 21.87 -1.41
CA ILE A 89 3.67 22.15 -1.32
C ILE A 89 2.93 21.66 -2.57
N MET A 90 3.60 21.56 -3.72
CA MET A 90 2.98 21.11 -4.97
C MET A 90 3.02 19.60 -5.16
N ASP A 91 3.94 18.87 -4.49
CA ASP A 91 4.10 17.42 -4.67
C ASP A 91 2.89 16.61 -4.14
N GLU A 92 2.26 17.01 -3.03
CA GLU A 92 1.09 16.30 -2.50
C GLU A 92 -0.12 16.44 -3.42
N LEU A 93 -0.37 17.62 -3.97
CA LEU A 93 -1.44 17.87 -4.94
C LEU A 93 -1.13 17.26 -6.31
N ALA A 94 0.13 17.30 -6.77
CA ALA A 94 0.55 16.71 -8.04
C ALA A 94 0.55 15.18 -8.01
N VAL A 95 0.89 14.56 -6.86
CA VAL A 95 0.84 13.11 -6.67
C VAL A 95 -0.60 12.61 -6.67
N ALA A 96 -1.53 13.32 -6.03
CA ALA A 96 -2.95 12.99 -6.08
C ALA A 96 -3.51 13.18 -7.51
N ALA A 97 -3.16 14.27 -8.19
CA ALA A 97 -3.57 14.52 -9.57
C ALA A 97 -3.04 13.46 -10.54
N SER A 98 -1.76 13.04 -10.43
CA SER A 98 -1.20 12.02 -11.31
C SER A 98 -1.79 10.62 -11.14
N ALA A 99 -2.24 10.26 -9.92
CA ALA A 99 -2.94 9.00 -9.69
C ALA A 99 -4.36 9.02 -10.28
N ILE A 100 -5.01 10.19 -10.26
CA ILE A 100 -6.33 10.42 -10.86
C ILE A 100 -6.23 10.47 -12.40
N GLU A 101 -5.10 10.90 -12.97
CA GLU A 101 -4.89 10.91 -14.42
C GLU A 101 -4.77 9.51 -15.04
N GLU A 102 -4.31 8.51 -14.29
CA GLU A 102 -4.12 7.15 -14.81
C GLU A 102 -5.39 6.29 -14.82
N ALA A 103 -6.46 6.66 -14.09
CA ALA A 103 -7.73 5.93 -14.10
C ALA A 103 -8.91 6.89 -14.12
N THR A 104 -9.47 7.08 -15.29
CA THR A 104 -10.51 8.08 -15.54
C THR A 104 -11.91 7.64 -15.13
N THR A 105 -12.18 6.33 -15.01
CA THR A 105 -13.53 5.79 -14.80
C THR A 105 -13.71 5.01 -13.51
N GLN A 106 -12.63 4.82 -12.69
CA GLN A 106 -12.61 3.89 -11.58
C GLN A 106 -12.42 4.56 -10.24
N GLU A 107 -12.83 3.85 -9.19
CA GLU A 107 -12.48 4.22 -7.83
C GLU A 107 -11.00 3.89 -7.56
N ILE A 108 -10.25 4.91 -7.23
CA ILE A 108 -8.87 4.82 -6.77
C ILE A 108 -8.81 5.32 -5.34
N MET A 109 -8.24 4.51 -4.47
CA MET A 109 -7.90 4.93 -3.11
C MET A 109 -6.40 5.15 -3.02
N LEU A 110 -6.02 6.27 -2.48
CA LEU A 110 -4.63 6.69 -2.32
C LEU A 110 -4.30 6.82 -0.84
N MET A 111 -3.19 6.24 -0.43
CA MET A 111 -2.51 6.53 0.82
C MET A 111 -1.22 7.28 0.50
N ASP A 112 -1.13 8.52 0.91
CA ASP A 112 0.01 9.39 0.62
C ASP A 112 1.20 9.18 1.59
N ALA A 113 2.32 9.87 1.33
CA ALA A 113 3.54 9.76 2.13
C ALA A 113 3.37 10.26 3.59
N HIS A 114 2.41 11.17 3.84
CA HIS A 114 2.10 11.66 5.18
C HIS A 114 1.33 10.61 5.98
N GLU A 115 0.30 10.03 5.40
CA GLU A 115 -0.48 8.93 6.00
C GLU A 115 0.39 7.69 6.26
N ILE A 116 1.26 7.32 5.30
CA ILE A 116 2.26 6.25 5.48
C ILE A 116 3.17 6.54 6.68
N SER A 117 3.66 7.78 6.81
CA SER A 117 4.53 8.18 7.93
C SER A 117 3.82 8.09 9.28
N GLN A 118 2.53 8.42 9.35
CA GLN A 118 1.74 8.35 10.58
C GLN A 118 1.37 6.93 11.00
N ASN A 119 1.51 5.97 10.09
CA ASN A 119 1.26 4.54 10.30
C ASN A 119 2.56 3.70 10.26
N ALA A 120 3.73 4.32 10.51
CA ALA A 120 5.05 3.69 10.38
C ALA A 120 5.26 2.43 11.24
N ASP A 121 4.51 2.29 12.33
CA ASP A 121 4.48 1.12 13.22
C ASP A 121 3.79 -0.10 12.61
N LYS A 122 2.90 0.10 11.61
CA LYS A 122 2.12 -0.96 10.95
C LYS A 122 2.90 -1.60 9.79
N ASN A 123 2.59 -2.85 9.46
CA ASN A 123 2.96 -3.43 8.18
C ASN A 123 2.05 -2.92 7.06
N MET A 124 2.43 -3.14 5.80
CA MET A 124 1.71 -2.60 4.63
C MET A 124 0.22 -2.98 4.61
N ALA A 125 -0.13 -4.24 4.87
CA ALA A 125 -1.51 -4.68 4.84
C ALA A 125 -2.35 -3.99 5.94
N ASN A 126 -1.80 -3.88 7.15
CA ASN A 126 -2.48 -3.22 8.27
C ASN A 126 -2.60 -1.69 8.07
N MET A 127 -1.70 -1.06 7.30
CA MET A 127 -1.87 0.34 6.90
C MET A 127 -3.11 0.53 6.02
N LEU A 128 -3.32 -0.37 5.07
CA LEU A 128 -4.44 -0.30 4.12
C LEU A 128 -5.81 -0.57 4.75
N ASP A 129 -5.88 -1.16 5.95
CA ASP A 129 -7.12 -1.39 6.71
C ASP A 129 -7.85 -0.09 7.10
N ASP A 130 -7.18 1.04 6.95
CA ASP A 130 -7.76 2.37 7.13
C ASP A 130 -8.51 2.88 5.86
N LEU A 131 -8.49 2.17 4.74
CA LEU A 131 -9.19 2.53 3.51
C LEU A 131 -10.57 1.83 3.43
N ALA A 132 -11.59 2.50 2.85
CA ALA A 132 -12.94 1.93 2.72
C ALA A 132 -12.93 0.69 1.81
N GLY A 133 -13.67 -0.38 2.18
CA GLY A 133 -13.71 -1.64 1.43
C GLY A 133 -12.39 -2.41 1.43
N VAL A 134 -11.39 -1.97 2.22
CA VAL A 134 -10.17 -2.71 2.47
C VAL A 134 -10.17 -3.23 3.90
N SER A 135 -9.74 -4.46 4.06
CA SER A 135 -9.58 -5.15 5.36
C SER A 135 -8.30 -5.97 5.32
N THR A 136 -7.98 -6.64 6.41
CA THR A 136 -6.80 -7.52 6.47
C THR A 136 -7.16 -8.90 6.98
N ILE A 137 -6.71 -9.94 6.25
CA ILE A 137 -6.64 -11.28 6.82
C ILE A 137 -5.31 -11.39 7.58
N LYS A 138 -5.39 -11.75 8.86
CA LYS A 138 -4.25 -11.77 9.78
C LYS A 138 -3.90 -13.19 10.21
N ASN A 139 -2.62 -13.39 10.48
CA ASN A 139 -2.14 -14.55 11.19
C ASN A 139 -1.31 -14.09 12.40
N GLY A 140 -2.03 -13.67 13.43
CA GLY A 140 -1.48 -12.99 14.61
C GLY A 140 -1.11 -11.54 14.33
N THR A 141 -0.08 -11.04 15.02
CA THR A 141 0.26 -9.61 15.07
C THR A 141 1.20 -9.13 13.96
N ASN A 142 1.99 -10.05 13.37
CA ASN A 142 3.07 -9.70 12.45
C ASN A 142 2.76 -9.98 10.99
N ILE A 143 1.84 -10.91 10.73
CA ILE A 143 1.57 -11.44 9.40
C ILE A 143 0.16 -11.02 9.01
N ALA A 144 0.03 -10.29 7.90
CA ALA A 144 -1.25 -9.84 7.38
C ALA A 144 -1.22 -9.69 5.86
N LYS A 145 -2.33 -9.98 5.19
CA LYS A 145 -2.56 -9.74 3.76
C LYS A 145 -3.74 -8.80 3.56
N PRO A 146 -3.70 -7.91 2.56
CA PRO A 146 -4.84 -7.06 2.25
C PRO A 146 -5.99 -7.88 1.67
N VAL A 147 -7.20 -7.47 1.99
CA VAL A 147 -8.47 -7.96 1.45
C VAL A 147 -9.19 -6.77 0.83
N VAL A 148 -9.49 -6.79 -0.45
CA VAL A 148 -10.19 -5.71 -1.16
C VAL A 148 -11.53 -6.23 -1.64
N ASN A 149 -12.62 -5.61 -1.21
CA ASN A 149 -13.99 -6.03 -1.52
C ASN A 149 -14.25 -7.54 -1.27
N GLY A 150 -13.69 -8.09 -0.19
CA GLY A 150 -13.80 -9.51 0.17
C GLY A 150 -12.85 -10.46 -0.57
N LEU A 151 -12.05 -9.98 -1.50
CA LEU A 151 -11.08 -10.77 -2.24
C LEU A 151 -9.67 -10.62 -1.65
N TYR A 152 -8.90 -11.71 -1.59
CA TYR A 152 -7.53 -11.77 -1.09
C TYR A 152 -6.69 -12.82 -1.82
N GLY A 153 -5.38 -12.84 -1.52
CA GLY A 153 -4.43 -13.80 -2.09
C GLY A 153 -4.25 -13.59 -3.59
N ASP A 154 -4.29 -14.68 -4.35
CA ASP A 154 -4.07 -14.66 -5.81
C ASP A 154 -5.17 -13.94 -6.62
N ARG A 155 -6.21 -13.42 -5.96
CA ARG A 155 -7.26 -12.61 -6.60
C ARG A 155 -6.91 -11.13 -6.65
N LEU A 156 -5.86 -10.70 -5.94
CA LEU A 156 -5.34 -9.35 -5.93
C LEU A 156 -3.94 -9.31 -6.55
N ILE A 157 -3.66 -8.31 -7.36
CA ILE A 157 -2.28 -8.03 -7.78
C ILE A 157 -1.65 -7.06 -6.78
N LEU A 158 -0.47 -7.40 -6.32
CA LEU A 158 0.39 -6.51 -5.55
C LEU A 158 1.61 -6.16 -6.39
N LEU A 159 1.83 -4.87 -6.62
CA LEU A 159 2.95 -4.37 -7.42
C LEU A 159 3.90 -3.53 -6.57
N ASN A 160 5.18 -3.84 -6.68
CA ASN A 160 6.27 -3.02 -6.14
C ASN A 160 6.93 -2.29 -7.31
N ASN A 161 6.79 -0.98 -7.34
CA ASN A 161 7.28 -0.13 -8.44
C ASN A 161 6.87 -0.65 -9.84
N GLY A 162 5.60 -1.07 -9.99
CA GLY A 162 5.04 -1.58 -11.25
C GLY A 162 5.42 -3.01 -11.61
N VAL A 163 6.19 -3.72 -10.78
CA VAL A 163 6.52 -5.14 -10.94
C VAL A 163 5.67 -5.97 -10.00
N THR A 164 5.00 -7.01 -10.53
CA THR A 164 4.22 -7.93 -9.71
C THR A 164 5.10 -8.60 -8.68
N GLN A 165 4.75 -8.45 -7.39
CA GLN A 165 5.49 -9.03 -6.27
C GLN A 165 5.42 -10.56 -6.34
N SER A 166 6.57 -11.24 -6.41
CA SER A 166 6.63 -12.70 -6.33
C SER A 166 6.45 -13.19 -4.87
N GLY A 167 6.20 -14.48 -4.67
CA GLY A 167 6.03 -15.06 -3.34
C GLY A 167 4.66 -14.84 -2.68
N GLN A 168 3.75 -14.08 -3.29
CA GLN A 168 2.43 -13.77 -2.71
C GLN A 168 1.41 -14.91 -2.84
N GLN A 169 1.65 -15.85 -3.73
CA GLN A 169 0.79 -17.00 -4.03
C GLN A 169 0.86 -18.12 -2.97
N TRP A 170 1.64 -17.98 -1.91
CA TRP A 170 1.83 -19.05 -0.92
C TRP A 170 0.93 -18.90 0.29
N GLY A 171 -0.38 -18.96 0.10
CA GLY A 171 -1.32 -18.96 1.19
C GLY A 171 -1.62 -17.60 1.83
N ALA A 172 -2.46 -17.60 2.85
CA ALA A 172 -2.95 -16.38 3.51
C ALA A 172 -2.01 -15.87 4.61
N ASP A 173 -0.99 -16.63 4.98
CA ASP A 173 -0.08 -16.36 6.10
C ASP A 173 1.28 -15.76 5.68
N HIS A 174 1.39 -15.29 4.45
CA HIS A 174 2.56 -14.58 3.96
C HIS A 174 2.21 -13.11 3.73
N SER A 175 2.80 -12.22 4.53
CA SER A 175 2.66 -10.77 4.36
C SER A 175 3.29 -10.29 3.05
N PRO A 176 2.83 -9.16 2.49
CA PRO A 176 3.57 -8.45 1.46
C PRO A 176 5.00 -8.13 1.92
N GLU A 177 5.97 -8.45 1.08
CA GLU A 177 7.40 -8.32 1.36
C GLU A 177 7.92 -7.01 0.75
N ILE A 178 7.32 -5.91 1.18
CA ILE A 178 7.62 -4.56 0.71
C ILE A 178 7.69 -3.65 1.93
N ASP A 179 8.75 -2.84 2.03
CA ASP A 179 8.83 -1.78 3.03
C ASP A 179 7.88 -0.62 2.66
N PRO A 180 6.80 -0.38 3.40
CA PRO A 180 5.90 0.72 3.10
C PRO A 180 6.54 2.09 3.32
N LEU A 181 7.58 2.20 4.16
CA LEU A 181 8.28 3.47 4.42
C LEU A 181 9.22 3.89 3.28
N ALA A 182 9.54 2.96 2.37
CA ALA A 182 10.21 3.28 1.11
C ALA A 182 9.26 3.82 0.04
N ALA A 183 7.94 3.70 0.24
CA ALA A 183 6.93 4.21 -0.68
C ALA A 183 6.73 5.73 -0.56
N GLY A 184 6.40 6.36 -1.68
CA GLY A 184 5.85 7.72 -1.75
C GLY A 184 4.33 7.71 -1.73
N LYS A 185 3.73 6.65 -2.29
CA LYS A 185 2.28 6.43 -2.28
C LYS A 185 1.95 4.95 -2.38
N ILE A 186 0.80 4.56 -1.83
CA ILE A 186 0.19 3.24 -2.06
C ILE A 186 -1.19 3.49 -2.67
N THR A 187 -1.44 2.89 -3.83
CA THR A 187 -2.68 3.07 -4.59
C THR A 187 -3.43 1.76 -4.65
N VAL A 188 -4.72 1.77 -4.31
CA VAL A 188 -5.62 0.63 -4.47
C VAL A 188 -6.58 0.93 -5.61
N ILE A 189 -6.52 0.14 -6.69
CA ILE A 189 -7.37 0.25 -7.87
C ILE A 189 -8.45 -0.85 -7.78
N LYS A 190 -9.72 -0.45 -7.89
CA LYS A 190 -10.86 -1.37 -7.79
C LYS A 190 -11.62 -1.40 -9.13
N GLY A 191 -11.04 -2.02 -10.18
CA GLY A 191 -11.78 -2.12 -11.46
C GLY A 191 -10.93 -2.39 -12.70
N VAL A 192 -11.36 -1.84 -13.84
CA VAL A 192 -10.91 -2.13 -15.22
C VAL A 192 -9.42 -1.93 -15.45
N SER A 193 -8.83 -0.83 -14.95
CA SER A 193 -7.41 -0.52 -15.17
C SER A 193 -6.48 -1.57 -14.55
N ALA A 194 -6.97 -2.41 -13.63
CA ALA A 194 -6.21 -3.55 -13.14
C ALA A 194 -5.82 -4.55 -14.24
N LEU A 195 -6.52 -4.54 -15.39
CA LEU A 195 -6.18 -5.38 -16.55
C LEU A 195 -4.83 -5.02 -17.20
N ALA A 196 -4.36 -3.78 -17.06
CA ALA A 196 -3.06 -3.38 -17.58
C ALA A 196 -1.89 -4.06 -16.86
N TYR A 197 -2.13 -4.60 -15.67
CA TYR A 197 -1.09 -5.23 -14.86
C TYR A 197 -1.09 -6.74 -15.01
N GLN A 198 0.12 -7.32 -15.08
CA GLN A 198 0.29 -8.76 -15.22
C GLN A 198 -0.11 -9.49 -13.94
N GLY A 199 -0.76 -10.59 -14.13
CA GLY A 199 -1.15 -11.56 -13.13
C GLY A 199 -2.62 -11.88 -13.20
N SER A 200 -2.93 -13.08 -12.76
CA SER A 200 -4.30 -13.53 -12.62
C SER A 200 -4.97 -12.73 -11.52
N ASN A 201 -5.84 -11.80 -11.84
CA ASN A 201 -6.60 -11.04 -10.83
C ASN A 201 -8.07 -11.00 -11.19
N LEU A 202 -8.92 -10.77 -10.20
CA LEU A 202 -10.35 -10.62 -10.40
C LEU A 202 -10.82 -9.15 -10.29
N GLY A 203 -9.95 -8.20 -10.71
CA GLY A 203 -10.29 -6.79 -10.87
C GLY A 203 -9.92 -5.90 -9.70
N SER A 204 -8.79 -6.16 -9.02
CA SER A 204 -8.22 -5.21 -8.06
C SER A 204 -6.70 -5.30 -8.03
N ALA A 205 -6.04 -4.15 -7.91
CA ALA A 205 -4.58 -4.05 -7.84
C ALA A 205 -4.15 -3.09 -6.71
N ILE A 206 -3.03 -3.40 -6.07
CA ILE A 206 -2.38 -2.55 -5.07
C ILE A 206 -1.00 -2.19 -5.62
N LEU A 207 -0.75 -0.91 -5.82
CA LEU A 207 0.48 -0.37 -6.37
C LEU A 207 1.24 0.35 -5.27
N VAL A 208 2.44 -0.12 -4.97
CA VAL A 208 3.39 0.55 -4.09
C VAL A 208 4.41 1.27 -4.97
N SER A 209 4.37 2.58 -4.97
CA SER A 209 5.22 3.41 -5.82
C SER A 209 6.27 4.14 -4.99
N PRO A 210 7.54 4.12 -5.37
CA PRO A 210 8.56 4.94 -4.73
C PRO A 210 8.24 6.42 -4.96
N PRO A 211 8.68 7.32 -4.07
CA PRO A 211 8.53 8.74 -4.28
C PRO A 211 9.39 9.21 -5.44
N LYS A 212 8.93 10.25 -6.13
CA LYS A 212 9.76 10.92 -7.14
C LYS A 212 11.01 11.50 -6.48
N ILE A 213 12.11 11.54 -7.22
CA ILE A 213 13.32 12.24 -6.79
C ILE A 213 13.11 13.73 -7.10
N ASP A 214 13.31 14.59 -6.10
CA ASP A 214 13.17 16.04 -6.27
C ASP A 214 14.12 16.54 -7.34
N SER A 215 13.65 17.43 -8.20
CA SER A 215 14.43 18.00 -9.30
C SER A 215 15.41 19.07 -8.85
N GLU A 216 15.31 19.53 -7.61
CA GLU A 216 16.23 20.52 -7.04
C GLU A 216 17.64 19.94 -6.86
N PRO A 217 18.70 20.69 -7.21
CA PRO A 217 20.07 20.17 -7.18
C PRO A 217 20.66 20.09 -5.76
N HIS A 218 19.84 20.23 -4.73
CA HIS A 218 20.24 20.12 -3.34
C HIS A 218 20.26 18.68 -2.83
N PHE A 219 20.90 18.51 -1.69
CA PHE A 219 20.81 17.30 -0.90
C PHE A 219 19.57 17.39 -0.01
N HIS A 220 18.59 16.53 -0.27
CA HIS A 220 17.37 16.45 0.50
C HIS A 220 17.33 15.15 1.29
N GLY A 221 16.71 15.20 2.45
CA GLY A 221 16.55 14.01 3.25
C GLY A 221 15.33 14.04 4.15
N LYS A 222 14.95 12.84 4.58
CA LYS A 222 13.88 12.63 5.54
C LYS A 222 14.32 11.58 6.55
N ILE A 223 14.20 11.93 7.84
CA ILE A 223 14.41 10.99 8.95
C ILE A 223 13.06 10.78 9.62
N ARG A 224 12.64 9.54 9.75
CA ARG A 224 11.46 9.13 10.50
C ARG A 224 11.87 8.22 11.63
N TYR A 225 11.44 8.53 12.84
CA TYR A 225 11.60 7.67 14.01
C TYR A 225 10.24 7.46 14.65
N PHE A 226 9.95 6.25 15.09
CA PHE A 226 8.80 5.98 15.92
C PHE A 226 9.13 5.04 17.06
N PHE A 227 8.37 5.20 18.14
CA PHE A 227 8.29 4.31 19.29
C PHE A 227 6.85 3.85 19.47
N GLN A 228 6.63 2.59 19.80
CA GLN A 228 5.33 2.05 20.21
C GLN A 228 5.43 1.33 21.55
N SER A 229 4.44 1.55 22.43
CA SER A 229 4.43 0.94 23.77
C SER A 229 4.13 -0.55 23.75
N ASN A 230 3.20 -1.00 22.87
CA ASN A 230 2.86 -2.40 22.72
C ASN A 230 3.97 -3.13 21.95
N GLY A 231 4.64 -4.05 22.64
CA GLY A 231 5.84 -4.70 22.13
C GLY A 231 7.13 -3.88 22.30
N LEU A 232 7.09 -2.72 22.96
CA LEU A 232 8.23 -1.78 23.14
C LEU A 232 9.01 -1.60 21.85
N GLY A 233 8.26 -1.38 20.75
CA GLY A 233 8.79 -1.35 19.39
C GLY A 233 9.43 -0.02 19.04
N ASN A 234 10.48 -0.08 18.22
CA ASN A 234 11.17 1.09 17.68
C ASN A 234 11.39 0.92 16.18
N GLY A 235 11.31 2.01 15.44
CA GLY A 235 11.64 2.02 14.02
C GLY A 235 12.34 3.31 13.62
N LEU A 236 13.32 3.16 12.74
CA LEU A 236 14.04 4.25 12.12
C LEU A 236 14.01 4.07 10.59
N ASN A 237 13.61 5.10 9.88
CA ASN A 237 13.71 5.15 8.43
C ASN A 237 14.46 6.43 8.04
N ILE A 238 15.45 6.29 7.18
CA ILE A 238 16.24 7.40 6.66
C ILE A 238 16.15 7.35 5.14
N ARG A 239 15.78 8.47 4.55
CA ARG A 239 15.83 8.69 3.10
C ARG A 239 16.75 9.87 2.80
N VAL A 240 17.59 9.70 1.81
CA VAL A 240 18.45 10.77 1.27
C VAL A 240 18.41 10.73 -0.24
N GLN A 241 18.44 11.89 -0.86
CA GLN A 241 18.38 12.02 -2.31
C GLN A 241 19.10 13.25 -2.82
N LYS A 242 19.51 13.19 -4.07
CA LYS A 242 20.12 14.31 -4.77
C LYS A 242 19.87 14.23 -6.27
N HIS A 243 19.60 15.37 -6.87
CA HIS A 243 19.48 15.54 -8.31
C HIS A 243 20.71 16.27 -8.87
N HIS A 244 21.17 15.84 -10.02
CA HIS A 244 22.13 16.51 -10.88
C HIS A 244 21.51 16.63 -12.28
N GLN A 245 22.02 17.51 -13.13
CA GLN A 245 21.44 17.80 -14.45
C GLN A 245 20.98 16.58 -15.26
N LYS A 246 21.74 15.47 -15.24
CA LYS A 246 21.40 14.25 -15.97
C LYS A 246 21.17 13.02 -15.10
N PHE A 247 21.57 13.09 -13.84
CA PHE A 247 21.57 11.95 -12.93
C PHE A 247 20.93 12.31 -11.61
N ALA A 248 19.97 11.50 -11.18
CA ALA A 248 19.35 11.64 -9.87
C ALA A 248 19.41 10.31 -9.13
N TRP A 249 19.49 10.37 -7.79
CA TRP A 249 19.47 9.17 -6.97
C TRP A 249 18.74 9.40 -5.64
N SER A 250 18.15 8.34 -5.13
CA SER A 250 17.53 8.27 -3.81
C SER A 250 17.91 6.98 -3.12
N LEU A 251 18.24 7.06 -1.85
CA LEU A 251 18.58 5.96 -0.95
C LEU A 251 17.62 5.95 0.22
N VAL A 252 17.07 4.77 0.55
CA VAL A 252 16.19 4.58 1.71
C VAL A 252 16.71 3.40 2.53
N GLY A 253 16.79 3.57 3.85
CA GLY A 253 17.10 2.50 4.79
C GLY A 253 16.08 2.49 5.91
N THR A 254 15.56 1.31 6.27
CA THR A 254 14.60 1.10 7.35
C THR A 254 15.08 0.03 8.30
N ALA A 255 14.97 0.28 9.60
CA ALA A 255 15.22 -0.71 10.64
C ALA A 255 14.09 -0.65 11.67
N LYS A 256 13.46 -1.81 11.94
CA LYS A 256 12.38 -1.94 12.93
C LYS A 256 12.66 -3.11 13.87
N LYS A 257 12.32 -2.95 15.15
CA LYS A 257 12.43 -4.02 16.15
C LYS A 257 11.33 -3.87 17.19
N LYS A 258 10.61 -4.97 17.46
CA LYS A 258 9.68 -5.06 18.59
C LYS A 258 9.81 -6.42 19.27
N GLY A 259 9.43 -6.49 20.54
CA GLY A 259 9.31 -7.72 21.31
C GLY A 259 7.90 -8.28 21.31
N ASP A 260 7.59 -9.09 22.33
CA ASP A 260 6.26 -9.69 22.50
C ASP A 260 5.18 -8.62 22.57
N SER A 261 4.18 -8.74 21.73
CA SER A 261 3.00 -7.89 21.77
C SER A 261 2.11 -8.26 22.96
N GLN A 262 1.19 -7.38 23.33
CA GLN A 262 0.28 -7.56 24.45
C GLN A 262 -1.17 -7.43 23.99
N ALA A 263 -2.00 -8.40 24.35
CA ALA A 263 -3.45 -8.28 24.36
C ALA A 263 -3.90 -7.40 25.54
N ALA A 264 -5.19 -7.23 25.77
CA ALA A 264 -5.65 -6.37 26.85
C ALA A 264 -5.16 -6.80 28.24
N SER A 265 -4.99 -8.10 28.51
CA SER A 265 -4.68 -8.64 29.83
C SER A 265 -3.46 -9.54 29.92
N TYR A 266 -2.86 -9.95 28.78
CA TYR A 266 -1.74 -10.87 28.76
C TYR A 266 -0.77 -10.62 27.59
N TYR A 267 0.46 -11.14 27.69
CA TYR A 267 1.42 -11.09 26.61
C TYR A 267 1.16 -12.18 25.55
N LEU A 268 1.24 -11.77 24.29
CA LEU A 268 1.23 -12.67 23.13
C LEU A 268 2.66 -13.22 22.94
N THR A 269 2.98 -14.29 23.65
CA THR A 269 4.33 -14.82 23.73
C THR A 269 4.89 -15.24 22.38
N ASN A 270 6.12 -14.84 22.08
CA ASN A 270 6.87 -15.10 20.86
C ASN A 270 6.34 -14.36 19.62
N THR A 271 5.80 -13.15 19.80
CA THR A 271 5.31 -12.30 18.70
C THR A 271 6.25 -11.13 18.38
N GLY A 272 7.51 -11.21 18.78
CA GLY A 272 8.54 -10.24 18.43
C GLY A 272 8.78 -10.20 16.91
N ALA A 273 9.30 -9.07 16.41
CA ALA A 273 9.68 -8.88 15.01
C ALA A 273 10.93 -8.02 14.86
N VAL A 274 11.75 -8.34 13.85
CA VAL A 274 12.90 -7.52 13.43
C VAL A 274 12.84 -7.41 11.91
N GLU A 275 12.94 -6.18 11.40
CA GLU A 275 12.99 -5.86 9.97
C GLU A 275 14.19 -4.98 9.68
N GLY A 276 14.82 -5.18 8.51
CA GLY A 276 15.92 -4.37 8.02
C GLY A 276 15.88 -4.27 6.50
N ASP A 277 15.49 -3.10 5.98
CA ASP A 277 15.13 -2.92 4.58
C ASP A 277 15.97 -1.82 3.95
N PHE A 278 16.13 -1.90 2.63
CA PHE A 278 16.92 -0.97 1.84
C PHE A 278 16.30 -0.79 0.47
N ALA A 279 16.29 0.45 -0.04
CA ALA A 279 15.94 0.73 -1.43
C ALA A 279 16.88 1.78 -2.05
N LEU A 280 17.23 1.56 -3.31
CA LEU A 280 17.99 2.47 -4.16
C LEU A 280 17.17 2.76 -5.41
N GLN A 281 17.03 4.03 -5.76
CA GLN A 281 16.47 4.48 -7.03
C GLN A 281 17.48 5.40 -7.70
N THR A 282 17.70 5.22 -9.00
CA THR A 282 18.50 6.12 -9.82
C THR A 282 17.78 6.43 -11.12
N GLU A 283 17.97 7.64 -11.60
CA GLU A 283 17.44 8.14 -12.87
C GLU A 283 18.57 8.73 -13.69
N TYR A 284 18.60 8.44 -14.97
CA TYR A 284 19.56 8.99 -15.90
C TYR A 284 18.87 9.48 -17.18
N ASN A 285 18.96 10.78 -17.42
CA ASN A 285 18.44 11.44 -18.61
C ASN A 285 19.53 11.45 -19.69
N HIS A 286 19.47 10.53 -20.65
CA HIS A 286 20.41 10.47 -21.77
C HIS A 286 20.28 11.72 -22.66
N ASN A 287 19.03 12.04 -23.00
CA ASN A 287 18.61 13.24 -23.74
C ASN A 287 17.12 13.51 -23.46
N ALA A 288 16.52 14.48 -24.15
CA ALA A 288 15.11 14.84 -23.97
C ALA A 288 14.13 13.69 -24.27
N SER A 289 14.52 12.72 -25.13
CA SER A 289 13.65 11.63 -25.56
C SER A 289 13.94 10.30 -24.88
N LEU A 290 15.08 10.13 -24.21
CA LEU A 290 15.51 8.86 -23.64
C LEU A 290 15.90 9.00 -22.18
N LYS A 291 15.16 8.31 -21.30
CA LYS A 291 15.39 8.25 -19.85
C LYS A 291 15.52 6.79 -19.40
N SER A 292 16.48 6.51 -18.53
CA SER A 292 16.62 5.20 -17.89
C SER A 292 16.51 5.32 -16.38
N GLU A 293 15.88 4.32 -15.74
CA GLU A 293 15.71 4.23 -14.30
C GLU A 293 16.17 2.86 -13.80
N LEU A 294 16.90 2.82 -12.71
CA LEU A 294 17.23 1.61 -11.99
C LEU A 294 16.65 1.69 -10.58
N PHE A 295 15.94 0.65 -10.18
CA PHE A 295 15.40 0.49 -8.84
C PHE A 295 15.86 -0.85 -8.25
N PHE A 296 16.36 -0.80 -7.03
CA PHE A 296 16.67 -1.98 -6.25
C PHE A 296 15.99 -1.87 -4.88
N SER A 297 15.34 -2.94 -4.42
CA SER A 297 14.84 -3.04 -3.05
C SER A 297 15.21 -4.38 -2.43
N SER A 298 15.42 -4.35 -1.12
CA SER A 298 15.74 -5.51 -0.29
C SER A 298 14.90 -5.44 0.97
N PHE A 299 14.02 -6.41 1.16
CA PHE A 299 13.19 -6.58 2.35
C PHE A 299 13.69 -7.79 3.14
N ASN A 300 13.96 -7.60 4.44
CA ASN A 300 14.47 -8.65 5.30
C ASN A 300 13.71 -8.63 6.62
N ALA A 301 13.09 -9.75 6.98
CA ALA A 301 12.29 -9.86 8.19
C ALA A 301 12.54 -11.16 8.96
N HIS A 302 12.46 -11.05 10.29
CA HIS A 302 12.44 -12.17 11.22
C HIS A 302 11.21 -11.99 12.12
N LEU A 303 10.18 -12.80 11.88
CA LEU A 303 8.84 -12.64 12.45
C LEU A 303 8.53 -13.82 13.37
N GLY A 304 8.33 -13.55 14.65
CA GLY A 304 7.82 -14.53 15.61
C GLY A 304 6.35 -14.84 15.34
N VAL A 305 5.97 -16.09 15.56
CA VAL A 305 4.59 -16.60 15.51
C VAL A 305 4.15 -16.97 16.91
N LEU A 306 2.88 -16.71 17.26
CA LEU A 306 2.31 -16.96 18.58
C LEU A 306 2.63 -18.40 19.04
N ARG A 307 3.33 -18.54 20.17
CA ARG A 307 3.71 -19.85 20.70
C ARG A 307 2.51 -20.70 21.09
N GLY A 308 1.46 -20.06 21.58
CA GLY A 308 0.23 -20.71 22.05
C GLY A 308 -0.65 -21.33 20.96
N ALA A 309 -0.41 -21.02 19.69
CA ALA A 309 -1.12 -21.62 18.57
C ALA A 309 -0.57 -23.01 18.16
N HIS A 310 0.56 -23.43 18.71
CA HIS A 310 1.22 -24.69 18.37
C HIS A 310 0.97 -25.75 19.45
N ILE A 311 0.00 -26.62 19.25
CA ILE A 311 -0.55 -27.54 20.22
C ILE A 311 -0.09 -28.97 19.95
N GLY A 312 0.28 -29.69 21.04
CA GLY A 312 0.95 -31.00 20.97
C GLY A 312 0.04 -32.21 20.72
N ASN A 313 -1.21 -32.18 21.21
CA ASN A 313 -2.16 -33.31 21.13
C ASN A 313 -3.59 -32.81 21.08
N LEU A 314 -4.56 -33.74 20.89
CA LEU A 314 -6.00 -33.39 20.74
C LEU A 314 -6.59 -32.78 22.01
N THR A 315 -6.30 -33.37 23.17
CA THR A 315 -6.84 -32.88 24.46
C THR A 315 -6.36 -31.43 24.73
N ASP A 316 -5.06 -31.17 24.52
CA ASP A 316 -4.53 -29.83 24.67
C ASP A 316 -5.14 -28.84 23.63
N LEU A 317 -5.48 -29.33 22.42
CA LEU A 317 -6.12 -28.50 21.42
C LEU A 317 -7.55 -28.13 21.84
N GLU A 318 -8.35 -29.10 22.31
CA GLU A 318 -9.69 -28.85 22.85
C GLU A 318 -9.64 -27.86 24.03
N GLU A 319 -8.68 -28.05 24.95
CA GLU A 319 -8.45 -27.13 26.05
C GLU A 319 -8.04 -25.75 25.54
N ALA A 320 -7.10 -25.64 24.58
CA ALA A 320 -6.65 -24.37 24.01
C ALA A 320 -7.80 -23.58 23.38
N LEU A 321 -8.71 -24.28 22.70
CA LEU A 321 -9.90 -23.67 22.11
C LEU A 321 -10.87 -23.14 23.18
N ALA A 322 -10.93 -23.73 24.37
CA ALA A 322 -11.81 -23.33 25.48
C ALA A 322 -11.22 -22.23 26.36
N ARG A 323 -9.89 -22.03 26.37
CA ARG A 323 -9.21 -21.07 27.25
C ARG A 323 -9.45 -19.62 26.85
N SER A 324 -9.44 -18.74 27.85
CA SER A 324 -9.41 -17.28 27.67
C SER A 324 -8.02 -16.76 27.29
N GLU A 325 -6.95 -17.41 27.75
CA GLU A 325 -5.55 -17.07 27.49
C GLU A 325 -4.84 -18.22 26.76
N PRO A 326 -3.92 -17.94 25.82
CA PRO A 326 -3.19 -18.96 25.09
C PRO A 326 -2.32 -19.82 26.02
N PHE A 327 -2.06 -21.07 25.65
CA PHE A 327 -0.99 -21.85 26.26
C PHE A 327 0.35 -21.14 26.13
N TYR A 328 1.25 -21.38 27.10
CA TYR A 328 2.61 -20.83 27.13
C TYR A 328 2.67 -19.30 27.26
N THR A 329 1.57 -18.63 27.60
CA THR A 329 1.58 -17.22 27.98
C THR A 329 2.53 -17.02 29.14
N LYS A 330 3.33 -15.94 29.09
CA LYS A 330 4.30 -15.56 30.13
C LYS A 330 3.96 -14.18 30.67
N ASP A 331 4.18 -13.98 31.94
CA ASP A 331 3.97 -12.69 32.62
C ASP A 331 5.13 -11.70 32.40
N GLN A 332 6.08 -12.03 31.54
CA GLN A 332 7.26 -11.22 31.27
C GLN A 332 7.43 -10.93 29.79
N PHE A 333 7.71 -9.68 29.51
CA PHE A 333 8.07 -9.18 28.19
C PHE A 333 9.40 -9.77 27.70
N SER A 334 9.51 -10.04 26.38
CA SER A 334 10.74 -10.52 25.76
C SER A 334 10.91 -10.00 24.33
N TYR A 335 12.16 -9.64 23.98
CA TYR A 335 12.56 -9.42 22.57
C TYR A 335 13.01 -10.71 21.88
N GLN A 336 13.09 -11.82 22.59
CA GLN A 336 13.63 -13.07 22.05
C GLN A 336 12.59 -13.74 21.15
N ILE A 337 12.98 -14.00 19.90
CA ILE A 337 12.19 -14.77 18.94
C ILE A 337 12.69 -16.20 18.92
N LYS A 338 11.82 -17.15 19.25
CA LYS A 338 12.06 -18.61 19.22
C LYS A 338 11.10 -19.26 18.23
N SER A 339 11.26 -20.56 17.99
CA SER A 339 10.28 -21.30 17.20
C SER A 339 8.90 -21.33 17.88
N PRO A 340 7.79 -21.11 17.12
CA PRO A 340 7.75 -20.95 15.67
C PRO A 340 8.07 -19.52 15.21
N TYR A 341 8.75 -19.37 14.06
CA TYR A 341 9.04 -18.07 13.44
C TYR A 341 9.30 -18.20 11.94
N GLN A 342 9.25 -17.07 11.22
CA GLN A 342 9.59 -16.95 9.80
C GLN A 342 10.82 -16.08 9.61
N LYS A 343 11.67 -16.43 8.63
CA LYS A 343 12.75 -15.59 8.10
C LYS A 343 12.52 -15.38 6.61
N ILE A 344 12.57 -14.14 6.19
CA ILE A 344 12.23 -13.70 4.85
C ILE A 344 13.37 -12.83 4.33
N ASN A 345 13.80 -13.07 3.10
CA ASN A 345 14.73 -12.22 2.37
C ASN A 345 14.20 -12.09 0.93
N HIS A 346 13.72 -10.89 0.55
CA HIS A 346 13.20 -10.62 -0.77
C HIS A 346 13.94 -9.44 -1.40
N HIS A 347 14.46 -9.66 -2.61
CA HIS A 347 15.20 -8.65 -3.35
C HIS A 347 14.55 -8.46 -4.71
N LEU A 348 14.38 -7.20 -5.12
CA LEU A 348 13.90 -6.81 -6.44
C LEU A 348 14.92 -5.89 -7.09
N LEU A 349 15.34 -6.23 -8.31
CA LEU A 349 16.08 -5.34 -9.22
C LEU A 349 15.19 -5.06 -10.43
N LYS A 350 14.94 -3.77 -10.72
CA LYS A 350 14.18 -3.33 -11.89
C LYS A 350 15.00 -2.33 -12.69
N TRP A 351 15.05 -2.52 -13.98
CA TRP A 351 15.53 -1.54 -14.95
C TRP A 351 14.38 -1.15 -15.87
N ASN A 352 14.16 0.16 -16.01
CA ASN A 352 13.17 0.72 -16.91
C ASN A 352 13.82 1.72 -17.85
N THR A 353 13.45 1.72 -19.12
CA THR A 353 13.88 2.71 -20.10
C THR A 353 12.68 3.23 -20.86
N SER A 354 12.49 4.54 -20.80
CA SER A 354 11.43 5.26 -21.49
C SER A 354 12.00 5.98 -22.71
N TYR A 355 11.37 5.77 -23.86
CA TYR A 355 11.70 6.42 -25.13
C TYR A 355 10.49 7.19 -25.65
N LEU A 356 10.63 8.52 -25.74
CA LEU A 356 9.64 9.40 -26.36
C LEU A 356 9.95 9.45 -27.86
N LEU A 357 9.10 8.86 -28.68
CA LEU A 357 9.20 8.94 -30.15
C LEU A 357 8.89 10.37 -30.62
N ASN A 358 7.88 10.98 -30.01
CA ASN A 358 7.48 12.37 -30.12
C ASN A 358 6.63 12.74 -28.87
N GLU A 359 5.99 13.92 -28.84
CA GLU A 359 5.17 14.39 -27.72
C GLU A 359 3.97 13.49 -27.43
N ASP A 360 3.45 12.80 -28.46
CA ASP A 360 2.22 11.97 -28.39
C ASP A 360 2.50 10.47 -28.21
N HIS A 361 3.73 10.00 -28.42
CA HIS A 361 4.05 8.56 -28.48
C HIS A 361 5.26 8.19 -27.62
N LYS A 362 5.04 7.25 -26.70
CA LYS A 362 6.03 6.77 -25.75
C LYS A 362 6.11 5.24 -25.76
N PHE A 363 7.33 4.73 -25.65
CA PHE A 363 7.63 3.32 -25.37
C PHE A 363 8.33 3.20 -24.04
N ASP A 364 7.90 2.25 -23.23
CA ASP A 364 8.56 1.86 -21.99
C ASP A 364 9.02 0.41 -22.11
N PHE A 365 10.30 0.17 -21.88
CA PHE A 365 10.87 -1.17 -21.70
C PHE A 365 11.19 -1.38 -20.24
N THR A 366 10.67 -2.44 -19.64
CA THR A 366 10.96 -2.84 -18.27
C THR A 366 11.55 -4.24 -18.23
N TYR A 367 12.63 -4.41 -17.49
CA TYR A 367 13.16 -5.71 -17.09
C TYR A 367 13.31 -5.74 -15.58
N ALA A 368 12.85 -6.83 -14.93
CA ALA A 368 13.01 -7.01 -13.50
C ALA A 368 13.38 -8.43 -13.14
N ALA A 369 14.14 -8.57 -12.07
CA ALA A 369 14.50 -9.84 -11.46
C ALA A 369 14.21 -9.80 -9.95
N GLN A 370 13.64 -10.88 -9.41
CA GLN A 370 13.37 -11.01 -7.98
C GLN A 370 13.96 -12.31 -7.45
N TRP A 371 14.44 -12.24 -6.21
CA TRP A 371 14.94 -13.38 -5.43
C TRP A 371 14.24 -13.37 -4.09
N ASP A 372 13.51 -14.45 -3.79
CA ASP A 372 12.76 -14.60 -2.55
C ASP A 372 13.21 -15.90 -1.86
N LEU A 373 13.73 -15.76 -0.65
CA LEU A 373 14.11 -16.86 0.22
C LEU A 373 13.27 -16.78 1.49
N ARG A 374 12.40 -17.76 1.67
CA ARG A 374 11.55 -17.89 2.84
C ARG A 374 11.87 -19.16 3.62
N LYS A 375 12.10 -19.02 4.93
CA LYS A 375 12.33 -20.13 5.85
C LYS A 375 11.35 -20.05 7.01
N GLU A 376 10.63 -21.13 7.25
CA GLU A 376 9.75 -21.27 8.39
C GLU A 376 10.28 -22.29 9.37
N PHE A 377 10.29 -21.90 10.63
CA PHE A 377 10.81 -22.72 11.72
C PHE A 377 9.68 -23.09 12.67
N ASP A 378 9.66 -24.34 13.07
CA ASP A 378 8.60 -24.93 13.88
C ASP A 378 9.13 -25.46 15.21
N VAL A 379 8.24 -25.67 16.16
CA VAL A 379 8.56 -26.38 17.42
C VAL A 379 8.68 -27.88 17.13
N ARG A 380 9.90 -28.38 17.13
CA ARG A 380 10.23 -29.76 16.77
C ARG A 380 10.97 -30.47 17.91
N ARG A 381 10.66 -31.77 18.09
CA ARG A 381 11.35 -32.62 19.08
C ARG A 381 12.81 -32.86 18.71
N SER A 382 13.59 -33.28 19.69
CA SER A 382 15.00 -33.72 19.53
C SER A 382 15.94 -32.65 18.95
N GLY A 383 15.78 -31.37 19.38
CA GLY A 383 16.66 -30.27 18.96
C GLY A 383 16.50 -29.83 17.51
N ARG A 384 15.50 -30.33 16.78
CA ARG A 384 15.30 -30.03 15.36
C ARG A 384 14.63 -28.67 15.08
N SER A 385 14.23 -27.94 16.11
CA SER A 385 13.61 -26.61 15.98
C SER A 385 14.54 -25.54 15.36
N VAL A 386 15.85 -25.81 15.32
CA VAL A 386 16.85 -24.97 14.65
C VAL A 386 16.94 -25.19 13.13
N LYS A 387 16.33 -26.26 12.62
CA LYS A 387 16.24 -26.54 11.19
C LYS A 387 14.90 -26.04 10.66
N PRO A 388 14.86 -25.38 9.50
CA PRO A 388 13.58 -24.96 8.94
C PRO A 388 12.67 -26.14 8.66
N ALA A 389 11.38 -25.97 8.91
CA ALA A 389 10.32 -26.90 8.55
C ALA A 389 9.86 -26.70 7.10
N MET A 390 10.04 -25.50 6.57
CA MET A 390 9.87 -25.13 5.16
C MET A 390 11.01 -24.21 4.74
N SER A 391 11.54 -24.39 3.55
CA SER A 391 12.56 -23.50 2.97
C SER A 391 12.32 -23.41 1.47
N LEU A 392 11.75 -22.28 1.03
CA LEU A 392 11.41 -21.98 -0.34
C LEU A 392 12.41 -20.96 -0.89
N ASN A 393 12.93 -21.23 -2.08
CA ASN A 393 13.76 -20.33 -2.83
C ASN A 393 13.10 -20.11 -4.19
N GLN A 394 12.68 -18.86 -4.46
CA GLN A 394 12.02 -18.49 -5.69
C GLN A 394 12.80 -17.41 -6.41
N THR A 395 13.01 -17.60 -7.70
CA THR A 395 13.50 -16.56 -8.62
C THR A 395 12.40 -16.23 -9.62
N SER A 396 12.26 -14.96 -9.94
CA SER A 396 11.36 -14.54 -11.01
C SER A 396 12.00 -13.49 -11.91
N TYR A 397 11.67 -13.55 -13.20
CA TYR A 397 12.15 -12.62 -14.23
C TYR A 397 10.94 -12.08 -14.97
N PHE A 398 10.82 -10.77 -15.01
CA PHE A 398 9.74 -10.05 -15.66
C PHE A 398 10.30 -9.16 -16.76
N THR A 399 9.65 -9.18 -17.94
CA THR A 399 9.95 -8.28 -19.06
C THR A 399 8.66 -7.71 -19.61
N GLU A 400 8.63 -6.41 -19.83
CA GLU A 400 7.51 -5.70 -20.43
C GLU A 400 7.99 -4.76 -21.52
N ILE A 401 7.26 -4.72 -22.64
CA ILE A 401 7.31 -3.63 -23.62
C ILE A 401 5.92 -3.02 -23.64
N LYS A 402 5.82 -1.75 -23.27
CA LYS A 402 4.58 -0.99 -23.21
C LYS A 402 4.64 0.18 -24.18
N TYR A 403 3.61 0.34 -24.97
CA TYR A 403 3.37 1.52 -25.79
C TYR A 403 2.25 2.34 -25.18
N LYS A 404 2.42 3.64 -25.17
CA LYS A 404 1.40 4.63 -24.82
C LYS A 404 1.40 5.74 -25.87
N GLY A 405 0.23 6.06 -26.40
CA GLY A 405 0.12 7.12 -27.41
C GLY A 405 -1.27 7.71 -27.54
N TYR A 406 -1.33 8.92 -28.11
CA TYR A 406 -2.56 9.62 -28.43
C TYR A 406 -2.88 9.43 -29.90
N LEU A 407 -4.08 8.91 -30.21
CA LEU A 407 -4.61 8.82 -31.58
C LEU A 407 -5.21 10.15 -32.03
N SER A 408 -5.67 10.98 -31.09
CA SER A 408 -6.09 12.36 -31.23
C SER A 408 -6.03 13.02 -29.85
N SER A 409 -6.31 14.31 -29.76
CA SER A 409 -6.29 15.06 -28.48
C SER A 409 -7.03 14.36 -27.32
N ASP A 410 -8.06 13.58 -27.62
CA ASP A 410 -8.98 13.02 -26.62
C ASP A 410 -8.87 11.50 -26.47
N TRP A 411 -8.21 10.79 -27.41
CA TRP A 411 -8.10 9.34 -27.43
C TRP A 411 -6.69 8.88 -27.10
N GLU A 412 -6.53 8.20 -25.98
CA GLU A 412 -5.29 7.55 -25.57
C GLU A 412 -5.37 6.04 -25.78
N VAL A 413 -4.31 5.45 -26.28
CA VAL A 413 -4.13 4.00 -26.38
C VAL A 413 -2.90 3.57 -25.60
N SER A 414 -3.07 2.55 -24.76
CA SER A 414 -1.97 1.87 -24.07
C SER A 414 -2.02 0.39 -24.42
N SER A 415 -0.91 -0.19 -24.85
CA SER A 415 -0.80 -1.63 -25.16
C SER A 415 0.54 -2.17 -24.73
N GLY A 416 0.62 -3.47 -24.49
CA GLY A 416 1.89 -4.07 -24.10
C GLY A 416 1.92 -5.58 -24.18
N VAL A 417 3.15 -6.08 -24.17
CA VAL A 417 3.51 -7.49 -24.06
C VAL A 417 4.29 -7.70 -22.78
N GLN A 418 3.91 -8.69 -22.02
CA GLN A 418 4.50 -9.03 -20.73
C GLN A 418 4.94 -10.51 -20.73
N LEU A 419 6.14 -10.76 -20.25
CA LEU A 419 6.70 -12.11 -20.09
C LEU A 419 7.13 -12.27 -18.63
N ASN A 420 6.74 -13.37 -18.01
CA ASN A 420 7.13 -13.69 -16.66
C ASN A 420 7.59 -15.14 -16.56
N ARG A 421 8.76 -15.37 -15.98
CA ARG A 421 9.25 -16.69 -15.63
C ARG A 421 9.43 -16.77 -14.12
N LYS A 422 8.89 -17.81 -13.49
CA LYS A 422 9.11 -18.13 -12.08
C LYS A 422 9.73 -19.52 -11.95
N ASP A 423 10.67 -19.66 -11.04
CA ASP A 423 11.34 -20.92 -10.71
C ASP A 423 11.39 -21.03 -9.19
N ASN A 424 10.68 -21.99 -8.63
CA ASN A 424 10.58 -22.21 -7.19
C ASN A 424 11.08 -23.62 -6.86
N TYR A 425 12.00 -23.71 -5.93
CA TYR A 425 12.47 -24.96 -5.41
C TYR A 425 12.57 -24.97 -3.90
N ASN A 426 12.41 -26.15 -3.32
CA ASN A 426 12.58 -26.40 -1.90
C ASN A 426 14.05 -26.71 -1.59
N GLU A 427 14.64 -25.97 -0.67
CA GLU A 427 16.01 -26.30 -0.21
C GLU A 427 16.02 -27.65 0.52
N PRO A 428 16.95 -28.56 0.18
CA PRO A 428 17.08 -29.84 0.86
C PRO A 428 17.53 -29.65 2.33
N GLY A 429 17.33 -30.66 3.16
CA GLY A 429 17.81 -30.66 4.55
C GLY A 429 16.79 -30.23 5.60
N THR A 430 15.58 -29.85 5.22
CA THR A 430 14.45 -29.64 6.15
C THR A 430 14.05 -30.93 6.87
N GLY A 431 14.22 -32.09 6.19
CA GLY A 431 13.79 -33.43 6.65
C GLY A 431 12.27 -33.57 6.72
N ILE A 432 11.54 -32.73 6.02
CA ILE A 432 10.06 -32.72 5.90
C ILE A 432 9.71 -32.66 4.41
N LEU A 433 8.65 -33.36 4.00
CA LEU A 433 8.12 -33.23 2.65
C LEU A 433 7.61 -31.80 2.43
N PRO A 434 7.90 -31.20 1.28
CA PRO A 434 7.46 -29.85 0.96
C PRO A 434 5.94 -29.69 1.06
N LEU A 435 5.49 -28.59 1.66
CA LEU A 435 4.09 -28.17 1.64
C LEU A 435 3.74 -27.64 0.24
N ILE A 436 4.58 -26.78 -0.30
CA ILE A 436 4.52 -26.23 -1.65
C ILE A 436 5.54 -26.96 -2.51
N PRO A 437 5.16 -27.51 -3.67
CA PRO A 437 6.07 -28.29 -4.52
C PRO A 437 7.07 -27.40 -5.28
N ASP A 438 8.08 -28.04 -5.87
CA ASP A 438 8.94 -27.41 -6.86
C ASP A 438 8.16 -27.15 -8.15
N TYR A 439 8.35 -25.96 -8.75
CA TYR A 439 7.70 -25.65 -10.02
C TYR A 439 8.48 -24.62 -10.84
N ILE A 440 8.27 -24.68 -12.15
CA ILE A 440 8.69 -23.66 -13.11
C ILE A 440 7.45 -23.20 -13.85
N SER A 441 7.24 -21.90 -14.00
CA SER A 441 6.15 -21.35 -14.80
C SER A 441 6.65 -20.28 -15.78
N PHE A 442 6.03 -20.27 -16.97
CA PHE A 442 6.14 -19.21 -17.96
C PHE A 442 4.75 -18.63 -18.19
N GLU A 443 4.65 -17.32 -18.13
CA GLU A 443 3.41 -16.59 -18.31
C GLU A 443 3.64 -15.48 -19.35
N THR A 444 2.80 -15.46 -20.38
CA THR A 444 2.82 -14.43 -21.44
C THR A 444 1.50 -13.67 -21.38
N GLY A 445 1.56 -12.36 -21.29
CA GLY A 445 0.39 -11.48 -21.28
C GLY A 445 0.43 -10.48 -22.42
N LEU A 446 -0.73 -10.27 -23.05
CA LEU A 446 -0.97 -9.22 -24.03
C LEU A 446 -2.12 -8.35 -23.52
N PHE A 447 -1.99 -7.05 -23.59
CA PHE A 447 -3.08 -6.15 -23.24
C PHE A 447 -3.19 -4.96 -24.21
N VAL A 448 -4.40 -4.46 -24.32
CA VAL A 448 -4.71 -3.20 -24.99
C VAL A 448 -5.78 -2.48 -24.20
N MET A 449 -5.59 -1.18 -24.01
CA MET A 449 -6.53 -0.27 -23.36
C MET A 449 -6.70 0.96 -24.23
N VAL A 450 -7.93 1.42 -24.33
CA VAL A 450 -8.31 2.64 -25.05
C VAL A 450 -9.11 3.49 -24.08
N SER A 451 -8.73 4.73 -23.95
CA SER A 451 -9.48 5.70 -23.15
C SER A 451 -9.78 6.96 -23.94
N LYS A 452 -10.92 7.56 -23.62
CA LYS A 452 -11.31 8.89 -24.10
C LYS A 452 -11.63 9.76 -22.91
N LYS A 453 -11.05 10.95 -22.89
CA LYS A 453 -11.33 11.94 -21.85
C LYS A 453 -11.84 13.23 -22.48
N SER A 454 -12.98 13.72 -22.03
CA SER A 454 -13.50 15.04 -22.31
C SER A 454 -13.83 15.75 -21.00
N GLU A 455 -14.24 17.00 -21.05
CA GLU A 455 -14.53 17.79 -19.82
C GLU A 455 -15.59 17.14 -18.92
N GLN A 456 -16.63 16.54 -19.50
CA GLN A 456 -17.75 15.96 -18.76
C GLN A 456 -17.81 14.44 -18.80
N PHE A 457 -17.23 13.81 -19.81
CA PHE A 457 -17.36 12.37 -20.02
C PHE A 457 -16.00 11.73 -20.21
N SER A 458 -15.75 10.65 -19.47
CA SER A 458 -14.58 9.78 -19.66
C SER A 458 -15.04 8.35 -19.90
N PHE A 459 -14.35 7.68 -20.80
CA PHE A 459 -14.63 6.29 -21.18
C PHE A 459 -13.35 5.49 -21.26
N GLU A 460 -13.39 4.25 -20.81
CA GLU A 460 -12.29 3.29 -20.91
C GLU A 460 -12.78 1.93 -21.39
N LEU A 461 -12.00 1.30 -22.25
CA LEU A 461 -12.21 -0.08 -22.68
C LEU A 461 -10.87 -0.79 -22.69
N GLY A 462 -10.82 -1.99 -22.10
CA GLY A 462 -9.59 -2.79 -22.02
C GLY A 462 -9.83 -4.25 -22.34
N GLY A 463 -8.82 -4.87 -22.93
CA GLY A 463 -8.76 -6.30 -23.16
C GLY A 463 -7.39 -6.86 -22.81
N ARG A 464 -7.37 -8.06 -22.26
CA ARG A 464 -6.16 -8.78 -21.87
C ARG A 464 -6.29 -10.26 -22.24
N TYR A 465 -5.17 -10.86 -22.65
CA TYR A 465 -5.03 -12.29 -22.84
C TYR A 465 -3.75 -12.75 -22.16
N ASP A 466 -3.83 -13.81 -21.33
CA ASP A 466 -2.70 -14.44 -20.68
C ASP A 466 -2.64 -15.93 -21.01
N TYR A 467 -1.43 -16.41 -21.28
CA TYR A 467 -1.13 -17.83 -21.45
C TYR A 467 -0.12 -18.29 -20.40
N LEU A 468 -0.41 -19.41 -19.74
CA LEU A 468 0.41 -20.04 -18.70
C LEU A 468 0.88 -21.42 -19.16
N ASP A 469 2.19 -21.70 -19.09
CA ASP A 469 2.84 -23.03 -19.09
C ASP A 469 3.48 -23.22 -17.71
N GLN A 470 3.05 -24.23 -16.97
CA GLN A 470 3.52 -24.50 -15.62
C GLN A 470 3.83 -25.98 -15.43
N ARG A 471 5.02 -26.27 -14.92
CA ARG A 471 5.53 -27.62 -14.65
C ARG A 471 5.77 -27.77 -13.16
N VAL A 472 5.18 -28.79 -12.56
CA VAL A 472 5.18 -29.00 -11.11
C VAL A 472 5.71 -30.40 -10.78
N ALA A 473 6.57 -30.51 -9.79
CA ALA A 473 7.09 -31.78 -9.27
C ALA A 473 6.73 -31.95 -7.80
N THR A 474 5.89 -32.92 -7.48
CA THR A 474 5.49 -33.26 -6.11
C THR A 474 6.09 -34.61 -5.67
N ILE A 475 6.19 -34.81 -4.38
CA ILE A 475 6.58 -36.10 -3.79
C ILE A 475 5.34 -36.74 -3.14
N SER A 476 5.01 -37.98 -3.53
CA SER A 476 3.88 -38.71 -2.96
C SER A 476 4.05 -38.93 -1.45
N ARG A 477 2.93 -39.02 -0.72
CA ARG A 477 2.94 -39.38 0.73
C ARG A 477 2.80 -40.87 0.99
N ASP A 478 2.69 -41.65 -0.08
CA ASP A 478 2.61 -43.11 -0.02
C ASP A 478 3.85 -43.71 0.66
N LEU A 479 3.77 -44.97 1.08
CA LEU A 479 4.87 -45.70 1.69
C LEU A 479 6.11 -45.70 0.79
N VAL A 480 5.89 -45.96 -0.50
CA VAL A 480 6.92 -45.80 -1.55
C VAL A 480 6.83 -44.37 -2.08
N LYS A 481 7.90 -43.60 -1.91
CA LYS A 481 7.96 -42.21 -2.34
C LYS A 481 8.18 -42.15 -3.85
N GLU A 482 7.28 -41.50 -4.55
CA GLU A 482 7.33 -41.29 -6.00
C GLU A 482 7.29 -39.80 -6.33
N ILE A 483 8.04 -39.39 -7.34
CA ILE A 483 7.96 -38.04 -7.89
C ILE A 483 6.83 -38.02 -8.93
N LYS A 484 5.77 -37.29 -8.61
CA LYS A 484 4.66 -37.03 -9.55
C LYS A 484 4.89 -35.69 -10.25
N ARG A 485 4.78 -35.68 -11.59
CA ARG A 485 4.93 -34.48 -12.41
C ARG A 485 3.60 -34.10 -13.02
N TYR A 486 3.29 -32.81 -12.96
CA TYR A 486 2.08 -32.21 -13.51
C TYR A 486 2.48 -31.13 -14.52
N TYR A 487 1.70 -31.01 -15.59
CA TYR A 487 1.85 -30.02 -16.64
C TYR A 487 0.54 -29.26 -16.75
N ASN A 488 0.53 -27.99 -16.38
CA ASN A 488 -0.65 -27.16 -16.41
C ASN A 488 -0.52 -26.14 -17.53
N TYR A 489 -1.47 -26.15 -18.44
CA TYR A 489 -1.59 -25.17 -19.52
C TYR A 489 -2.92 -24.45 -19.34
N ALA A 490 -2.91 -23.13 -19.40
CA ALA A 490 -4.13 -22.35 -19.24
C ALA A 490 -4.09 -21.07 -20.06
N SER A 491 -5.25 -20.69 -20.56
CA SER A 491 -5.48 -19.42 -21.25
C SER A 491 -6.55 -18.64 -20.52
N ASN A 492 -6.29 -17.39 -20.20
CA ASN A 492 -7.21 -16.49 -19.54
C ASN A 492 -7.49 -15.27 -20.41
N MET A 493 -8.73 -14.80 -20.37
CA MET A 493 -9.14 -13.55 -21.02
C MET A 493 -9.72 -12.61 -19.96
N GLY A 494 -9.40 -11.35 -20.11
CA GLY A 494 -9.99 -10.25 -19.37
C GLY A 494 -10.56 -9.21 -20.33
N LEU A 495 -11.78 -8.77 -20.08
CA LEU A 495 -12.42 -7.68 -20.82
C LEU A 495 -13.04 -6.74 -19.81
N ALA A 496 -12.86 -5.45 -19.99
CA ALA A 496 -13.47 -4.49 -19.11
C ALA A 496 -13.78 -3.17 -19.81
N GLY A 497 -14.87 -2.53 -19.41
CA GLY A 497 -15.26 -1.22 -19.90
C GLY A 497 -15.86 -0.38 -18.79
N GLY A 498 -15.60 0.92 -18.83
CA GLY A 498 -16.11 1.88 -17.85
C GLY A 498 -16.42 3.23 -18.46
N GLY A 499 -17.34 3.94 -17.83
CA GLY A 499 -17.71 5.30 -18.16
C GLY A 499 -17.88 6.14 -16.90
N ASN A 500 -17.46 7.39 -16.95
CA ASN A 500 -17.66 8.37 -15.90
C ASN A 500 -18.29 9.63 -16.49
N TYR A 501 -19.29 10.17 -15.83
CA TYR A 501 -19.94 11.42 -16.18
C TYR A 501 -19.87 12.43 -15.04
N LEU A 502 -19.27 13.58 -15.33
CA LEU A 502 -19.18 14.71 -14.41
C LEU A 502 -20.30 15.72 -14.72
N PHE A 503 -21.25 15.85 -13.80
CA PHE A 503 -22.33 16.81 -13.88
C PHE A 503 -21.84 18.23 -13.58
N SER A 504 -22.54 19.23 -14.11
CA SER A 504 -22.21 20.65 -13.91
C SER A 504 -22.26 21.11 -12.43
N ASN A 505 -22.97 20.39 -11.58
CA ASN A 505 -23.02 20.64 -10.13
C ASN A 505 -21.85 20.01 -9.35
N GLY A 506 -20.89 19.38 -10.04
CA GLY A 506 -19.73 18.73 -9.44
C GLY A 506 -19.99 17.31 -8.91
N MET A 507 -21.17 16.73 -9.18
CA MET A 507 -21.45 15.31 -8.93
C MET A 507 -20.83 14.48 -10.05
N ASN A 508 -20.20 13.37 -9.74
CA ASN A 508 -19.73 12.38 -10.71
C ASN A 508 -20.42 11.04 -10.50
N VAL A 509 -20.71 10.37 -11.60
CA VAL A 509 -21.25 9.00 -11.62
C VAL A 509 -20.36 8.17 -12.52
N SER A 510 -19.84 7.06 -12.00
CA SER A 510 -19.08 6.10 -12.79
C SER A 510 -19.68 4.71 -12.73
N TYR A 511 -19.66 4.02 -13.86
CA TYR A 511 -20.07 2.64 -13.99
C TYR A 511 -18.97 1.84 -14.69
N ASN A 512 -18.63 0.68 -14.13
CA ASN A 512 -17.65 -0.23 -14.71
C ASN A 512 -18.18 -1.65 -14.72
N LEU A 513 -17.89 -2.36 -15.81
CA LEU A 513 -18.17 -3.77 -16.01
C LEU A 513 -16.86 -4.48 -16.37
N GLY A 514 -16.53 -5.53 -15.65
CA GLY A 514 -15.31 -6.31 -15.87
C GLY A 514 -15.57 -7.82 -15.90
N LEU A 515 -15.03 -8.47 -16.91
CA LEU A 515 -14.86 -9.92 -17.00
C LEU A 515 -13.40 -10.23 -16.78
N ALA A 516 -13.09 -11.08 -15.81
CA ALA A 516 -11.73 -11.50 -15.52
C ALA A 516 -11.67 -12.99 -15.20
N SER A 517 -10.55 -13.63 -15.54
CA SER A 517 -10.31 -15.01 -15.17
C SER A 517 -8.96 -15.18 -14.48
N ARG A 518 -8.88 -16.15 -13.57
CA ARG A 518 -7.70 -16.45 -12.77
C ARG A 518 -7.44 -17.96 -12.73
N ASN A 519 -6.19 -18.35 -12.93
CA ASN A 519 -5.77 -19.73 -12.73
C ASN A 519 -5.65 -20.06 -11.23
N PRO A 520 -5.92 -21.32 -10.82
CA PRO A 520 -5.63 -21.77 -9.48
C PRO A 520 -4.14 -21.62 -9.13
N GLY A 521 -3.85 -21.16 -7.92
CA GLY A 521 -2.49 -21.04 -7.39
C GLY A 521 -1.82 -22.41 -7.15
N ILE A 522 -0.50 -22.41 -7.04
CA ILE A 522 0.28 -23.63 -6.73
C ILE A 522 -0.14 -24.23 -5.40
N ASN A 523 -0.33 -23.40 -4.38
CA ASN A 523 -0.81 -23.82 -3.07
C ASN A 523 -2.24 -24.39 -3.14
N GLU A 524 -3.11 -23.80 -3.94
CA GLU A 524 -4.50 -24.24 -4.08
C GLU A 524 -4.60 -25.63 -4.71
N ARG A 525 -3.73 -25.92 -5.70
CA ARG A 525 -3.71 -27.24 -6.36
C ARG A 525 -2.87 -28.29 -5.65
N TYR A 526 -1.72 -27.92 -5.06
CA TYR A 526 -0.70 -28.88 -4.72
C TYR A 526 -0.19 -28.79 -3.27
N SER A 527 -0.69 -27.88 -2.43
CA SER A 527 -0.33 -27.89 -1.01
C SER A 527 -0.69 -29.23 -0.38
N ASN A 528 0.20 -29.78 0.43
CA ASN A 528 -0.06 -31.07 1.07
C ASN A 528 0.73 -31.21 2.38
N GLY A 529 0.15 -30.73 3.49
CA GLY A 529 0.76 -30.92 4.80
C GLY A 529 0.50 -29.83 5.82
N LEU A 530 1.26 -29.86 6.89
CA LEU A 530 1.17 -28.87 7.94
C LEU A 530 1.82 -27.57 7.47
N HIS A 531 1.03 -26.51 7.53
CA HIS A 531 1.45 -25.13 7.33
C HIS A 531 1.68 -24.49 8.71
N GLN A 532 2.96 -24.29 9.04
CA GLN A 532 3.36 -23.88 10.39
C GLN A 532 2.85 -22.49 10.74
N GLY A 533 2.85 -21.60 9.77
CA GLY A 533 2.39 -20.23 9.95
C GLY A 533 0.94 -20.14 10.42
N VAL A 534 0.05 -20.99 9.92
CA VAL A 534 -1.39 -21.02 10.29
C VAL A 534 -1.75 -22.09 11.30
N SER A 535 -0.80 -22.92 11.74
CA SER A 535 -1.04 -24.05 12.63
C SER A 535 -2.17 -24.97 12.14
N GLY A 536 -2.21 -25.25 10.82
CA GLY A 536 -3.25 -26.05 10.15
C GLY A 536 -2.67 -26.94 9.07
N ILE A 537 -3.35 -28.05 8.78
CA ILE A 537 -3.02 -28.94 7.65
C ILE A 537 -3.77 -28.44 6.44
N GLU A 538 -3.05 -28.16 5.36
CA GLU A 538 -3.63 -27.74 4.09
C GLU A 538 -3.50 -28.82 3.04
N GLU A 539 -4.60 -29.10 2.35
CA GLU A 539 -4.70 -30.06 1.25
C GLU A 539 -5.18 -29.36 -0.02
N GLY A 540 -4.32 -29.32 -1.02
CA GLY A 540 -4.64 -28.82 -2.36
C GLY A 540 -5.52 -29.79 -3.13
N ASN A 541 -6.11 -29.30 -4.21
CA ASN A 541 -6.88 -30.10 -5.15
C ASN A 541 -6.37 -29.90 -6.57
N PRO A 542 -5.67 -30.88 -7.18
CA PRO A 542 -5.14 -30.77 -8.54
C PRO A 542 -6.19 -30.54 -9.64
N ASP A 543 -7.45 -30.91 -9.38
CA ASP A 543 -8.55 -30.85 -10.34
C ASP A 543 -9.24 -29.48 -10.38
N LEU A 544 -8.76 -28.50 -9.60
CA LEU A 544 -9.27 -27.13 -9.64
C LEU A 544 -9.12 -26.52 -11.04
N VAL A 545 -10.18 -25.84 -11.48
CA VAL A 545 -10.23 -25.11 -12.74
C VAL A 545 -10.19 -23.59 -12.50
N SER A 546 -9.98 -22.84 -13.56
CA SER A 546 -9.88 -21.37 -13.49
C SER A 546 -11.16 -20.74 -12.95
N GLU A 547 -11.02 -19.75 -12.06
CA GLU A 547 -12.11 -18.88 -11.65
C GLU A 547 -12.46 -17.92 -12.78
N GLN A 548 -13.75 -17.63 -12.95
CA GLN A 548 -14.25 -16.62 -13.88
C GLN A 548 -15.15 -15.65 -13.11
N SER A 549 -14.91 -14.38 -13.27
CA SER A 549 -15.59 -13.32 -12.54
C SER A 549 -16.26 -12.32 -13.47
N LEU A 550 -17.51 -12.00 -13.19
CA LEU A 550 -18.23 -10.85 -13.74
C LEU A 550 -18.45 -9.86 -12.59
N LYS A 551 -17.83 -8.69 -12.67
CA LYS A 551 -17.92 -7.62 -11.66
C LYS A 551 -18.57 -6.38 -12.24
N ASN A 552 -19.61 -5.89 -11.56
CA ASN A 552 -20.25 -4.60 -11.81
C ASN A 552 -19.88 -3.66 -10.67
N THR A 553 -19.54 -2.42 -10.98
CA THR A 553 -19.33 -1.36 -9.98
C THR A 553 -20.06 -0.09 -10.41
N LEU A 554 -20.74 0.55 -9.47
CA LEU A 554 -21.37 1.84 -9.63
C LEU A 554 -20.87 2.76 -8.52
N ALA A 555 -20.21 3.86 -8.88
CA ALA A 555 -19.76 4.84 -7.91
C ALA A 555 -20.47 6.19 -8.14
N LEU A 556 -20.78 6.84 -7.04
CA LEU A 556 -21.38 8.16 -6.98
C LEU A 556 -20.55 9.03 -6.05
N GLY A 557 -19.94 10.09 -6.57
CA GLY A 557 -19.12 11.03 -5.81
C GLY A 557 -19.54 12.48 -6.02
N GLY A 558 -19.12 13.35 -5.10
CA GLY A 558 -19.39 14.78 -5.26
C GLY A 558 -19.29 15.61 -4.01
N LYS A 559 -19.72 16.87 -4.14
CA LYS A 559 -19.76 17.85 -3.05
C LYS A 559 -21.16 18.43 -2.90
N ILE A 560 -21.66 18.47 -1.67
CA ILE A 560 -22.92 19.15 -1.33
C ILE A 560 -22.55 20.45 -0.58
N ASN A 561 -22.97 21.61 -1.15
CA ASN A 561 -22.74 22.94 -0.57
C ASN A 561 -21.28 23.22 -0.15
N ALA A 562 -20.29 22.67 -0.85
CA ALA A 562 -18.87 22.73 -0.55
C ALA A 562 -18.48 22.24 0.87
N LYS A 563 -19.42 21.72 1.66
CA LYS A 563 -19.22 21.29 3.05
C LYS A 563 -19.22 19.78 3.25
N ILE A 564 -19.84 19.03 2.36
CA ILE A 564 -19.93 17.59 2.46
C ILE A 564 -19.32 17.00 1.18
N LEU A 565 -18.19 16.33 1.33
CA LEU A 565 -17.65 15.46 0.29
C LEU A 565 -18.19 14.07 0.55
N TYR A 566 -18.65 13.39 -0.49
CA TYR A 566 -19.14 12.02 -0.36
C TYR A 566 -18.72 11.17 -1.54
N GLU A 567 -18.57 9.90 -1.27
CA GLU A 567 -18.35 8.84 -2.26
C GLU A 567 -19.07 7.59 -1.80
N ILE A 568 -19.85 7.01 -2.69
CA ILE A 568 -20.62 5.79 -2.48
C ILE A 568 -20.24 4.82 -3.59
N LEU A 569 -19.69 3.69 -3.25
CA LEU A 569 -19.42 2.61 -4.17
C LEU A 569 -20.39 1.46 -3.91
N TYR A 570 -21.07 1.00 -4.92
CA TYR A 570 -21.76 -0.29 -4.96
C TYR A 570 -21.01 -1.24 -5.86
N TYR A 571 -20.86 -2.49 -5.44
CA TYR A 571 -20.30 -3.55 -6.28
C TYR A 571 -21.06 -4.86 -6.12
N ASP A 572 -21.16 -5.59 -7.25
CA ASP A 572 -21.75 -6.90 -7.36
C ASP A 572 -20.85 -7.77 -8.24
N GLN A 573 -20.36 -8.88 -7.69
CA GLN A 573 -19.41 -9.76 -8.34
C GLN A 573 -19.89 -11.20 -8.27
N ALA A 574 -20.16 -11.78 -9.44
CA ALA A 574 -20.42 -13.19 -9.60
C ALA A 574 -19.14 -13.92 -9.99
N ILE A 575 -18.83 -15.03 -9.33
CA ILE A 575 -17.60 -15.80 -9.56
C ILE A 575 -17.96 -17.27 -9.76
N GLU A 576 -17.74 -17.79 -10.95
CA GLU A 576 -17.80 -19.21 -11.23
C GLU A 576 -16.50 -19.87 -10.77
N ASN A 577 -16.61 -21.08 -10.23
CA ASN A 577 -15.49 -21.88 -9.74
C ASN A 577 -14.69 -21.19 -8.62
N TYR A 578 -15.35 -20.44 -7.74
CA TYR A 578 -14.72 -19.73 -6.62
C TYR A 578 -13.95 -20.70 -5.73
N ILE A 579 -12.63 -20.53 -5.61
CA ILE A 579 -11.74 -21.40 -4.84
C ILE A 579 -11.66 -20.88 -3.40
N PHE A 580 -11.92 -21.72 -2.43
CA PHE A 580 -11.80 -21.38 -1.02
C PHE A 580 -11.18 -22.51 -0.20
N LEU A 581 -10.56 -22.12 0.90
CA LEU A 581 -9.96 -23.05 1.85
C LEU A 581 -11.03 -23.49 2.86
N ASN A 582 -11.60 -24.68 2.64
CA ASN A 582 -12.75 -25.21 3.36
C ASN A 582 -12.31 -25.96 4.64
N PRO A 583 -12.71 -25.54 5.86
CA PRO A 583 -12.52 -26.31 7.09
C PRO A 583 -13.23 -27.65 7.00
N GLN A 584 -12.57 -28.73 7.39
CA GLN A 584 -13.11 -30.10 7.24
C GLN A 584 -13.79 -30.64 8.52
N ASN A 585 -13.92 -29.85 9.59
CA ASN A 585 -14.35 -30.31 10.91
C ASN A 585 -13.59 -31.56 11.39
N GLU A 586 -12.35 -31.69 10.95
CA GLU A 586 -11.43 -32.79 11.27
C GLU A 586 -10.17 -32.21 11.95
N PHE A 587 -9.70 -32.88 12.99
CA PHE A 587 -8.41 -32.67 13.59
C PHE A 587 -7.50 -33.87 13.30
N ARG A 588 -6.31 -33.61 12.79
CA ARG A 588 -5.36 -34.68 12.44
C ARG A 588 -4.10 -34.60 13.30
N THR A 589 -3.81 -35.71 13.98
CA THR A 589 -2.62 -35.85 14.79
C THR A 589 -1.42 -36.26 13.93
N THR A 590 -0.33 -35.51 14.08
CA THR A 590 0.95 -35.75 13.44
C THR A 590 2.04 -35.91 14.50
N ILE A 591 3.24 -36.31 14.10
CA ILE A 591 4.41 -36.35 15.02
C ILE A 591 4.78 -34.97 15.59
N ARG A 592 4.23 -33.88 15.01
CA ARG A 592 4.47 -32.48 15.38
C ARG A 592 3.38 -31.88 16.24
N GLY A 593 2.21 -32.50 16.32
CA GLY A 593 1.05 -32.02 17.06
C GLY A 593 -0.26 -32.37 16.38
N THR A 594 -1.37 -31.89 16.93
CA THR A 594 -2.72 -32.05 16.40
C THR A 594 -3.18 -30.72 15.82
N PHE A 595 -3.69 -30.75 14.59
CA PHE A 595 -4.00 -29.56 13.82
C PHE A 595 -5.34 -29.70 13.11
N PRO A 596 -6.10 -28.60 12.94
CA PRO A 596 -7.29 -28.56 12.09
C PRO A 596 -6.92 -28.82 10.63
N VAL A 597 -7.81 -29.46 9.89
CA VAL A 597 -7.63 -29.79 8.47
C VAL A 597 -8.47 -28.86 7.61
N PHE A 598 -7.83 -28.31 6.58
CA PHE A 598 -8.43 -27.46 5.56
C PHE A 598 -8.16 -28.03 4.17
N LYS A 599 -9.15 -27.98 3.29
CA LYS A 599 -9.04 -28.47 1.92
C LYS A 599 -9.50 -27.43 0.90
N TYR A 600 -8.73 -27.25 -0.17
CA TYR A 600 -9.15 -26.36 -1.25
C TYR A 600 -10.31 -26.97 -2.03
N SER A 601 -11.38 -26.22 -2.15
CA SER A 601 -12.65 -26.58 -2.80
C SER A 601 -13.10 -25.47 -3.75
N GLN A 602 -14.01 -25.78 -4.66
CA GLN A 602 -14.63 -24.80 -5.57
C GLN A 602 -16.14 -24.79 -5.42
N THR A 603 -16.74 -23.62 -5.64
CA THR A 603 -18.20 -23.42 -5.68
C THR A 603 -18.54 -22.24 -6.59
N ARG A 604 -19.81 -21.90 -6.77
CA ARG A 604 -20.26 -20.65 -7.36
C ARG A 604 -20.51 -19.62 -6.28
N ALA A 605 -19.92 -18.44 -6.42
CA ALA A 605 -20.01 -17.40 -5.42
C ALA A 605 -20.61 -16.10 -5.99
N ARG A 606 -21.32 -15.36 -5.12
CA ARG A 606 -21.68 -13.97 -5.37
C ARG A 606 -21.27 -13.11 -4.18
N ILE A 607 -20.55 -12.04 -4.45
CA ILE A 607 -20.11 -11.06 -3.46
C ILE A 607 -20.74 -9.72 -3.81
N LEU A 608 -21.49 -9.16 -2.87
CA LEU A 608 -22.17 -7.88 -2.99
C LEU A 608 -21.76 -6.98 -1.85
N GLY A 609 -21.48 -5.70 -2.13
CA GLY A 609 -21.13 -4.78 -1.07
C GLY A 609 -21.36 -3.30 -1.40
N TRP A 610 -21.22 -2.50 -0.34
CA TRP A 610 -21.32 -1.06 -0.34
C TRP A 610 -20.18 -0.47 0.48
N ASP A 611 -19.49 0.50 -0.09
CA ASP A 611 -18.54 1.35 0.61
C ASP A 611 -19.05 2.79 0.55
N LEU A 612 -19.13 3.43 1.71
CA LEU A 612 -19.50 4.82 1.86
C LEU A 612 -18.36 5.56 2.53
N THR A 613 -17.89 6.62 1.90
CA THR A 613 -16.96 7.58 2.51
C THR A 613 -17.61 8.96 2.47
N SER A 614 -17.56 9.69 3.59
CA SER A 614 -18.04 11.07 3.64
C SER A 614 -17.16 11.91 4.55
N THR A 615 -16.87 13.14 4.12
CA THR A 615 -16.16 14.14 4.93
C THR A 615 -17.04 15.38 5.06
N PHE A 616 -17.27 15.76 6.30
CA PHE A 616 -18.07 16.93 6.69
C PHE A 616 -17.11 18.05 7.11
N LEU A 617 -17.08 19.14 6.35
CA LEU A 617 -16.29 20.34 6.61
C LEU A 617 -17.19 21.36 7.35
N PHE A 618 -17.19 21.32 8.66
CA PHE A 618 -18.01 22.26 9.47
C PHE A 618 -17.41 23.66 9.46
N SER A 619 -16.08 23.76 9.48
CA SER A 619 -15.29 24.98 9.35
C SER A 619 -13.90 24.62 8.79
N ASP A 620 -13.05 25.62 8.54
CA ASP A 620 -11.65 25.41 8.13
C ASP A 620 -10.81 24.70 9.22
N THR A 621 -11.28 24.71 10.47
CA THR A 621 -10.57 24.10 11.60
C THR A 621 -11.23 22.83 12.13
N PHE A 622 -12.49 22.54 11.76
CA PHE A 622 -13.25 21.42 12.31
C PHE A 622 -13.87 20.58 11.20
N GLN A 623 -13.51 19.31 11.15
CA GLN A 623 -14.03 18.36 10.19
C GLN A 623 -14.31 16.99 10.84
N SER A 624 -15.21 16.25 10.23
CA SER A 624 -15.48 14.85 10.60
C SER A 624 -15.50 14.00 9.35
N SER A 625 -15.00 12.78 9.43
CA SER A 625 -15.09 11.79 8.34
C SER A 625 -15.76 10.52 8.84
N LEU A 626 -16.55 9.92 7.96
CA LEU A 626 -17.25 8.67 8.16
C LEU A 626 -16.89 7.72 7.03
N ARG A 627 -16.56 6.47 7.34
CA ARG A 627 -16.42 5.37 6.40
C ARG A 627 -17.25 4.20 6.89
N PHE A 628 -18.01 3.63 5.99
CA PHE A 628 -18.83 2.46 6.27
C PHE A 628 -18.63 1.45 5.16
N SER A 629 -18.37 0.19 5.52
CA SER A 629 -18.25 -0.92 4.57
C SER A 629 -19.22 -2.04 4.95
N TYR A 630 -20.02 -2.42 3.98
CA TYR A 630 -20.92 -3.56 4.05
C TYR A 630 -20.58 -4.57 2.98
N LEU A 631 -20.50 -5.84 3.37
CA LEU A 631 -20.21 -6.94 2.44
C LEU A 631 -21.00 -8.18 2.79
N LYS A 632 -21.57 -8.82 1.78
CA LYS A 632 -22.22 -10.12 1.87
C LYS A 632 -21.73 -11.03 0.76
N GLY A 633 -21.24 -12.21 1.12
CA GLY A 633 -20.88 -13.26 0.18
C GLY A 633 -21.77 -14.49 0.36
N THR A 634 -22.17 -15.09 -0.75
CA THR A 634 -23.05 -16.25 -0.79
C THR A 634 -22.46 -17.29 -1.75
N ASP A 635 -22.31 -18.52 -1.27
CA ASP A 635 -22.18 -19.70 -2.12
C ASP A 635 -23.55 -19.94 -2.77
N THR A 636 -23.66 -19.64 -4.06
CA THR A 636 -24.94 -19.70 -4.76
C THR A 636 -25.31 -21.10 -5.22
N GLU A 637 -24.39 -22.05 -5.17
CA GLU A 637 -24.64 -23.44 -5.48
C GLU A 637 -25.37 -24.17 -4.31
N ASN A 638 -24.85 -23.92 -3.09
CA ASN A 638 -25.37 -24.53 -1.87
C ASN A 638 -26.34 -23.61 -1.11
N ASN A 639 -26.49 -22.35 -1.54
CA ASN A 639 -27.27 -21.30 -0.89
C ASN A 639 -26.89 -21.07 0.59
N ILE A 640 -25.60 -21.03 0.86
CA ILE A 640 -25.02 -20.78 2.18
C ILE A 640 -24.07 -19.57 2.16
N PRO A 641 -23.77 -18.94 3.31
CA PRO A 641 -22.76 -17.89 3.37
C PRO A 641 -21.36 -18.38 2.99
N LEU A 642 -20.58 -17.50 2.36
CA LEU A 642 -19.14 -17.70 2.18
C LEU A 642 -18.38 -17.43 3.48
N ILE A 643 -17.38 -18.25 3.78
CA ILE A 643 -16.50 -18.09 4.95
C ILE A 643 -15.35 -17.12 4.67
N TYR A 644 -14.69 -16.61 5.72
CA TYR A 644 -13.52 -15.74 5.68
C TYR A 644 -13.74 -14.43 4.92
N LEU A 645 -14.95 -13.91 4.92
CA LEU A 645 -15.24 -12.56 4.45
C LEU A 645 -15.19 -11.55 5.59
N PRO A 646 -14.76 -10.31 5.34
CA PRO A 646 -14.70 -9.26 6.34
C PRO A 646 -16.05 -9.02 7.03
N SER A 647 -16.00 -8.73 8.33
CA SER A 647 -17.16 -8.16 9.04
C SER A 647 -17.45 -6.75 8.54
N ASN A 648 -18.72 -6.37 8.53
CA ASN A 648 -19.12 -4.99 8.29
C ASN A 648 -18.43 -4.08 9.31
N ASN A 649 -18.07 -2.87 8.92
CA ASN A 649 -17.39 -1.95 9.82
C ASN A 649 -17.78 -0.50 9.57
N LEU A 650 -17.68 0.29 10.63
CA LEU A 650 -17.91 1.73 10.63
C LEU A 650 -16.71 2.42 11.27
N PHE A 651 -16.15 3.40 10.58
CA PHE A 651 -15.08 4.24 11.08
C PHE A 651 -15.55 5.69 11.11
N LEU A 652 -15.42 6.31 12.27
CA LEU A 652 -15.71 7.73 12.49
C LEU A 652 -14.42 8.42 12.92
N ASN A 653 -14.12 9.57 12.34
CA ASN A 653 -13.02 10.42 12.78
C ASN A 653 -13.51 11.86 12.91
N VAL A 654 -13.12 12.50 13.99
CA VAL A 654 -13.34 13.93 14.26
C VAL A 654 -11.99 14.59 14.40
N LYS A 655 -11.72 15.58 13.57
CA LYS A 655 -10.46 16.33 13.55
C LYS A 655 -10.71 17.81 13.84
N TYR A 656 -9.98 18.32 14.81
CA TYR A 656 -9.89 19.74 15.09
C TYR A 656 -8.47 20.22 14.81
N GLN A 657 -8.32 21.18 13.91
CA GLN A 657 -7.03 21.68 13.45
C GLN A 657 -6.89 23.16 13.80
N ILE A 658 -5.80 23.51 14.46
CA ILE A 658 -5.45 24.88 14.78
C ILE A 658 -4.24 25.26 13.91
N PRO A 659 -4.37 26.30 13.07
CA PRO A 659 -3.29 26.67 12.14
C PRO A 659 -1.96 26.94 12.83
N ARG A 660 -1.99 27.60 13.99
CA ARG A 660 -0.77 27.90 14.75
C ARG A 660 -1.03 28.01 16.25
N VAL A 661 -0.13 27.39 17.03
CA VAL A 661 -0.08 27.48 18.50
C VAL A 661 1.36 27.73 18.94
N GLY A 662 1.69 28.97 19.28
CA GLY A 662 3.06 29.34 19.62
C GLY A 662 4.03 29.16 18.47
N GLN A 663 4.97 28.21 18.61
CA GLN A 663 5.96 27.85 17.59
C GLN A 663 5.58 26.62 16.76
N TRP A 664 4.37 26.08 17.00
CA TRP A 664 3.84 24.92 16.29
C TRP A 664 2.81 25.37 15.27
N ASP A 665 2.95 24.88 14.05
CA ASP A 665 2.04 25.07 12.95
C ASP A 665 1.22 23.78 12.74
N GLN A 666 0.03 23.90 12.14
CA GLN A 666 -0.84 22.76 11.78
C GLN A 666 -1.11 21.78 12.95
N MET A 667 -1.32 22.30 14.16
CA MET A 667 -1.68 21.46 15.31
C MET A 667 -3.03 20.79 15.06
N ALA A 668 -3.08 19.46 15.12
CA ALA A 668 -4.29 18.69 14.92
C ALA A 668 -4.58 17.76 16.11
N PHE A 669 -5.84 17.70 16.49
CA PHE A 669 -6.39 16.78 17.49
C PHE A 669 -7.44 15.91 16.78
N GLU A 670 -7.25 14.60 16.83
CA GLU A 670 -8.14 13.64 16.20
C GLU A 670 -8.67 12.65 17.24
N LEU A 671 -9.98 12.43 17.21
CA LEU A 671 -10.66 11.35 17.93
C LEU A 671 -11.28 10.43 16.89
N TYR A 672 -10.94 9.17 16.93
CA TYR A 672 -11.50 8.20 16.00
C TYR A 672 -12.08 6.98 16.71
N ASN A 673 -13.07 6.40 16.07
CA ASN A 673 -13.78 5.23 16.52
C ASN A 673 -13.89 4.21 15.37
N LYS A 674 -13.46 2.98 15.63
CA LYS A 674 -13.64 1.84 14.73
C LYS A 674 -14.61 0.86 15.39
N TYR A 675 -15.81 0.74 14.83
CA TYR A 675 -16.79 -0.27 15.22
C TYR A 675 -16.83 -1.39 14.18
N VAL A 676 -16.55 -2.61 14.61
CA VAL A 676 -16.61 -3.80 13.77
C VAL A 676 -17.80 -4.64 14.24
N PHE A 677 -18.72 -4.90 13.34
CA PHE A 677 -19.92 -5.70 13.63
C PHE A 677 -19.55 -7.18 13.77
N GLU A 678 -20.33 -7.90 14.57
CA GLU A 678 -20.27 -9.36 14.61
C GLU A 678 -20.52 -9.95 13.21
N GLN A 679 -19.72 -10.93 12.80
CA GLN A 679 -19.94 -11.65 11.54
C GLN A 679 -21.08 -12.66 11.69
N LYS A 680 -22.29 -12.24 11.34
CA LYS A 680 -23.51 -13.08 11.41
C LYS A 680 -23.79 -13.88 10.14
N ASN A 681 -23.05 -13.60 9.07
CA ASN A 681 -23.25 -14.25 7.78
C ASN A 681 -22.33 -15.47 7.66
N ILE A 682 -22.54 -16.45 8.55
CA ILE A 682 -21.82 -17.73 8.61
C ILE A 682 -22.73 -18.76 9.32
N LEU A 683 -22.65 -20.03 8.93
CA LEU A 683 -23.31 -21.13 9.63
C LEU A 683 -22.41 -21.61 10.78
N SER A 684 -23.05 -22.10 11.86
CA SER A 684 -22.37 -22.51 13.09
C SER A 684 -21.40 -23.69 12.91
N ASP A 685 -21.61 -24.49 11.87
CA ASP A 685 -20.83 -25.68 11.52
C ASP A 685 -19.81 -25.47 10.39
N GLN A 686 -19.70 -24.24 9.87
CA GLN A 686 -18.74 -23.92 8.81
C GLN A 686 -17.33 -23.63 9.33
N ASP A 687 -17.12 -23.51 10.64
CA ASP A 687 -15.83 -23.19 11.23
C ASP A 687 -15.64 -23.94 12.57
N PHE A 688 -14.40 -24.04 13.04
CA PHE A 688 -14.03 -24.71 14.30
C PHE A 688 -14.55 -24.00 15.56
N ARG A 689 -14.89 -22.72 15.47
CA ARG A 689 -15.52 -21.89 16.51
C ARG A 689 -16.52 -20.93 15.90
N SER A 690 -17.53 -20.55 16.68
CA SER A 690 -18.43 -19.45 16.33
C SER A 690 -17.65 -18.16 16.09
N PRO A 691 -18.12 -17.27 15.21
CA PRO A 691 -17.53 -15.95 15.03
C PRO A 691 -17.40 -15.21 16.37
N PRO A 692 -16.37 -14.39 16.54
CA PRO A 692 -16.25 -13.54 17.71
C PRO A 692 -17.33 -12.45 17.70
N GLU A 693 -17.66 -11.93 18.88
CA GLU A 693 -18.53 -10.77 19.03
C GLU A 693 -17.97 -9.53 18.31
N GLY A 694 -18.86 -8.60 17.95
CA GLY A 694 -18.46 -7.29 17.44
C GLY A 694 -17.72 -6.49 18.51
N TYR A 695 -16.89 -5.56 18.09
CA TYR A 695 -16.07 -4.77 19.01
C TYR A 695 -15.99 -3.30 18.60
N ASN A 696 -15.62 -2.44 19.57
CA ASN A 696 -15.52 -1.01 19.42
C ASN A 696 -14.18 -0.51 19.94
N LEU A 697 -13.38 0.11 19.07
CA LEU A 697 -12.05 0.64 19.40
C LEU A 697 -12.06 2.16 19.23
N ILE A 698 -11.72 2.85 20.31
CA ILE A 698 -11.56 4.29 20.31
C ILE A 698 -10.07 4.62 20.40
N GLY A 699 -9.63 5.58 19.58
CA GLY A 699 -8.28 6.08 19.62
C GLY A 699 -8.23 7.60 19.51
N VAL A 700 -7.10 8.16 19.90
CA VAL A 700 -6.82 9.59 19.83
C VAL A 700 -5.47 9.83 19.16
N LYS A 701 -5.37 10.97 18.46
CA LYS A 701 -4.12 11.38 17.83
C LYS A 701 -3.94 12.89 17.98
N ILE A 702 -2.72 13.27 18.29
CA ILE A 702 -2.28 14.67 18.33
C ILE A 702 -1.08 14.78 17.42
N SER A 703 -1.08 15.77 16.55
CA SER A 703 0.06 16.04 15.66
C SER A 703 0.31 17.53 15.54
N GLY A 704 1.53 17.90 15.16
CA GLY A 704 1.89 19.29 14.90
C GLY A 704 3.21 19.36 14.14
N GLU A 705 3.40 20.49 13.45
CA GLU A 705 4.59 20.79 12.68
C GLU A 705 5.33 21.98 13.28
N ARG A 706 6.64 21.99 13.12
CA ARG A 706 7.48 23.10 13.53
C ARG A 706 8.59 23.33 12.53
N GLN A 707 8.74 24.57 12.11
CA GLN A 707 9.89 24.98 11.28
C GLN A 707 11.13 25.15 12.17
N LEU A 708 12.25 24.51 11.78
CA LEU A 708 13.53 24.57 12.47
C LEU A 708 14.62 25.09 11.49
N GLY A 709 14.70 26.41 11.29
CA GLY A 709 15.49 26.98 10.22
C GLY A 709 14.99 26.58 8.84
N GLY A 710 15.84 25.96 8.00
CA GLY A 710 15.46 25.37 6.70
C GLY A 710 14.71 24.02 6.81
N ASN A 711 14.69 23.39 7.98
CA ASN A 711 14.17 22.05 8.18
C ASN A 711 12.73 22.07 8.74
N ARG A 712 11.91 21.06 8.40
CA ARG A 712 10.57 20.89 8.94
C ARG A 712 10.50 19.65 9.81
N LEU A 713 10.09 19.84 11.08
CA LEU A 713 9.86 18.79 12.05
C LEU A 713 8.36 18.57 12.23
N ASN A 714 7.89 17.33 12.01
CA ASN A 714 6.54 16.88 12.33
C ASN A 714 6.60 15.87 13.46
N ILE A 715 5.76 16.04 14.49
CA ILE A 715 5.65 15.12 15.63
C ILE A 715 4.20 14.70 15.77
N PHE A 716 3.98 13.42 16.09
CA PHE A 716 2.66 12.93 16.45
C PHE A 716 2.70 11.98 17.65
N LEU A 717 1.59 11.97 18.39
CA LEU A 717 1.27 11.00 19.43
C LEU A 717 -0.08 10.36 19.05
N ARG A 718 -0.12 9.04 18.94
CA ARG A 718 -1.34 8.27 18.65
C ARG A 718 -1.55 7.21 19.72
N ILE A 719 -2.79 7.03 20.17
CA ILE A 719 -3.17 5.98 21.11
C ILE A 719 -4.28 5.17 20.44
N ASP A 720 -3.99 3.93 20.13
CA ASP A 720 -4.94 2.95 19.59
C ASP A 720 -5.53 2.14 20.73
N ASN A 721 -6.81 1.74 20.63
CA ASN A 721 -7.53 0.99 21.67
C ASN A 721 -7.40 1.64 23.06
N LEU A 722 -7.78 2.91 23.16
CA LEU A 722 -7.62 3.76 24.36
C LEU A 722 -8.19 3.12 25.63
N PHE A 723 -9.28 2.39 25.53
CA PHE A 723 -9.94 1.73 26.67
C PHE A 723 -9.45 0.31 26.92
N ASN A 724 -8.41 -0.14 26.22
CA ASN A 724 -7.82 -1.46 26.35
C ASN A 724 -8.84 -2.60 26.24
N VAL A 725 -9.74 -2.48 25.24
CA VAL A 725 -10.80 -3.48 24.98
C VAL A 725 -10.15 -4.80 24.54
N SER A 726 -10.58 -5.90 25.16
CA SER A 726 -10.26 -7.26 24.72
C SER A 726 -11.19 -7.63 23.58
N TYR A 727 -10.62 -8.06 22.44
CA TYR A 727 -11.38 -8.39 21.25
C TYR A 727 -10.65 -9.43 20.38
N ARG A 728 -11.40 -10.08 19.48
CA ARG A 728 -10.89 -10.96 18.44
C ARG A 728 -11.45 -10.55 17.08
N ASP A 729 -10.58 -10.35 16.10
CA ASP A 729 -11.01 -10.06 14.73
C ASP A 729 -11.39 -11.37 14.02
N TYR A 730 -12.53 -11.39 13.30
CA TYR A 730 -12.97 -12.57 12.57
C TYR A 730 -11.98 -13.03 11.51
N LEU A 731 -11.27 -12.13 10.86
CA LEU A 731 -10.24 -12.46 9.86
C LEU A 731 -8.86 -12.77 10.45
N ASN A 732 -8.68 -12.70 11.79
CA ASN A 732 -7.47 -13.19 12.43
C ASN A 732 -7.53 -14.72 12.58
N ARG A 733 -6.71 -15.44 11.84
CA ARG A 733 -6.68 -16.92 11.89
C ARG A 733 -6.21 -17.48 13.24
N LEU A 734 -5.54 -16.68 14.06
CA LEU A 734 -5.18 -17.06 15.44
C LEU A 734 -6.27 -16.71 16.46
N ARG A 735 -7.44 -16.19 16.04
CA ARG A 735 -8.61 -15.92 16.92
C ARG A 735 -9.08 -17.15 17.70
N TYR A 736 -8.78 -18.33 17.23
CA TYR A 736 -9.10 -19.58 17.96
C TYR A 736 -8.36 -19.67 19.29
N PHE A 737 -7.19 -19.04 19.41
CA PHE A 737 -6.26 -19.18 20.51
C PHE A 737 -6.04 -17.91 21.32
N ALA A 738 -6.11 -16.73 20.71
CA ALA A 738 -5.68 -15.47 21.32
C ALA A 738 -6.55 -14.28 20.91
N ASP A 739 -6.60 -13.28 21.78
CA ASP A 739 -7.15 -11.97 21.50
C ASP A 739 -6.17 -11.14 20.63
N ASP A 740 -6.69 -10.10 19.99
CA ASP A 740 -5.92 -9.11 19.27
C ASP A 740 -5.23 -8.09 20.23
N LEU A 741 -4.57 -7.08 19.66
CA LEU A 741 -3.74 -6.13 20.41
C LEU A 741 -4.56 -5.28 21.39
N GLY A 742 -4.09 -5.17 22.64
CA GLY A 742 -4.56 -4.21 23.62
C GLY A 742 -4.13 -2.79 23.26
N ILE A 743 -4.16 -1.91 24.26
CA ILE A 743 -3.75 -0.49 24.10
C ILE A 743 -2.33 -0.37 23.54
N ASN A 744 -2.15 0.57 22.61
CA ASN A 744 -0.85 0.92 22.06
C ASN A 744 -0.69 2.43 21.97
N VAL A 745 0.38 2.96 22.56
CA VAL A 745 0.79 4.37 22.49
C VAL A 745 1.93 4.48 21.50
N ILE A 746 1.74 5.24 20.44
CA ILE A 746 2.73 5.44 19.38
C ILE A 746 3.16 6.90 19.36
N MET A 747 4.45 7.14 19.39
CA MET A 747 5.04 8.46 19.19
C MET A 747 5.91 8.43 17.94
N GLY A 748 5.71 9.39 17.05
CA GLY A 748 6.49 9.51 15.82
C GLY A 748 7.09 10.89 15.64
N LEU A 749 8.26 10.92 15.02
CA LEU A 749 9.02 12.12 14.68
C LEU A 749 9.47 12.00 13.22
N ASN A 750 9.17 13.04 12.42
CA ASN A 750 9.58 13.13 11.02
C ASN A 750 10.33 14.45 10.82
N LEU A 751 11.57 14.39 10.40
CA LEU A 751 12.41 15.54 10.08
C LEU A 751 12.69 15.55 8.57
N ASN A 752 12.31 16.62 7.88
CA ASN A 752 12.67 16.87 6.48
C ASN A 752 13.76 17.96 6.43
N PHE A 753 14.79 17.76 5.62
CA PHE A 753 15.93 18.68 5.46
C PHE A 753 16.47 18.68 4.03
#